data_45ea067c8e8201f007d77d642c4d2573
#
_entry.id   45ea067c8e8201f007d77d642c4d2573
#
_cell.length_a   1.000
_cell.length_b   1.000
_cell.length_c   1.000
_cell.angle_alpha   90.00
_cell.angle_beta   90.00
_cell.angle_gamma   90.00
#
_symmetry.space_group_name_H-M   'P 1'
#
loop_
_entity.id
_entity.type
_entity.pdbx_description
1 polymer ?
#
loop_
_entity_poly.entity_id
_entity_poly.type
_entity_poly.pdbx_seq_one_letter_code
_entity_poly.pdbx_strand_id
1 'polypeptide(L)'
;MPPIMRRILLLYILLSVIGLTTVHAQFDNGRQRVDENGYDQYGNQVDPAMIPDRLDSANVEVQGLPPKLYMWRIKNQLGDRTIVPADTAFHHFQNSNLTEGLTGHYNYLANMGSPRMSRIFFDRRDPEPTIFMEPFSSFFIRPTEFNFTNSNVPYTNLTYHKAGNKVNGEERFKSYFSVNVNKKLAFGFNVDYLYGRGYYNNQNTAYFNAAVFGSYIGDKYQMQAIYSNNYLKTNENGGIEDDRYITAPEEMAQGQREYESTNIPTVLSATTNRNHDFYVFLTQRYNLGFSRDIPQAENDTTPAKQEFVPVTSFIHTIQVERARHSFNSNDNVKDYYKNTYLDPDNAMVRDSTTYVGIKNTIGIALLEGFNKYAKAGLTAFASYKISKYTLMNMEGNPLPDKYNENEIFVGGELSKREGNVLHYHAIGEVGLGGKAIGQFNVKGDIDLNFPLWKDTVSLIARGEVSNKLAPFYMRHYHSKHFMWDDDMDKEFRTRIEGELSIARWRTRLKAGVENIKNYTYFNQEATPEQNGGSIQVLSASLNQDFKLGIFHLDNEVTWQKSSDQTVLPLPDLSLYHNFYMQFKLAKKVLSVQLGADVRYFSKYNAPAYMPAIQNFHLQPTDDQVQIGGYPIVNVYANLHLKRTRFYVMMYHVNQGMSSPNYFLSPHYPINPRVLKFGLSWNFYD
;
A
#
# COMPACT_ATOMS: atom_id res chain seq x y z
N MET A 1 -0.37 -5.31 34.22
CA MET A 1 -0.97 -5.01 32.90
C MET A 1 -0.22 -3.83 32.31
N PRO A 2 0.39 -3.94 31.14
CA PRO A 2 1.10 -2.81 30.52
C PRO A 2 0.11 -1.66 30.21
N PRO A 3 0.56 -0.40 30.27
CA PRO A 3 -0.31 0.77 30.16
C PRO A 3 -1.11 0.85 28.84
N ILE A 4 -0.63 0.20 27.79
CA ILE A 4 -1.30 0.11 26.49
C ILE A 4 -2.56 -0.77 26.57
N MET A 5 -2.50 -1.88 27.28
CA MET A 5 -3.65 -2.79 27.46
C MET A 5 -4.76 -2.15 28.32
N ARG A 6 -4.40 -1.25 29.25
CA ARG A 6 -5.36 -0.48 30.04
C ARG A 6 -6.10 0.56 29.20
N ARG A 7 -5.43 1.15 28.20
CA ARG A 7 -6.04 2.09 27.23
C ARG A 7 -6.96 1.37 26.23
N ILE A 8 -6.59 0.17 25.81
CA ILE A 8 -7.42 -0.68 24.94
C ILE A 8 -8.68 -1.15 25.68
N LEU A 9 -8.55 -1.52 26.96
CA LEU A 9 -9.69 -1.92 27.78
C LEU A 9 -10.65 -0.76 28.03
N LEU A 10 -10.14 0.46 28.26
CA LEU A 10 -10.96 1.67 28.39
C LEU A 10 -11.67 2.03 27.08
N LEU A 11 -11.03 1.84 25.93
CA LEU A 11 -11.64 2.01 24.61
C LEU A 11 -12.77 0.98 24.38
N TYR A 12 -12.56 -0.25 24.82
CA TYR A 12 -13.56 -1.33 24.76
C TYR A 12 -14.77 -1.05 25.64
N ILE A 13 -14.56 -0.51 26.85
CA ILE A 13 -15.63 -0.11 27.76
C ILE A 13 -16.38 1.11 27.20
N LEU A 14 -15.69 2.07 26.60
CA LEU A 14 -16.32 3.24 25.96
C LEU A 14 -17.18 2.84 24.75
N LEU A 15 -16.72 1.88 23.96
CA LEU A 15 -17.43 1.35 22.79
C LEU A 15 -18.63 0.46 23.20
N SER A 16 -18.54 -0.26 24.33
CA SER A 16 -19.66 -1.07 24.82
C SER A 16 -20.80 -0.22 25.39
N VAL A 17 -20.52 1.00 25.87
CA VAL A 17 -21.54 1.95 26.35
C VAL A 17 -22.28 2.62 25.17
N ILE A 18 -21.61 2.79 24.02
CA ILE A 18 -22.22 3.34 22.80
C ILE A 18 -23.09 2.30 22.07
N GLY A 19 -22.82 1.01 22.27
CA GLY A 19 -23.55 -0.11 21.63
C GLY A 19 -24.94 -0.45 22.23
N LEU A 20 -25.41 0.27 23.26
CA LEU A 20 -26.66 -0.04 23.95
C LEU A 20 -27.89 0.76 23.47
N THR A 21 -27.75 1.60 22.46
CA THR A 21 -28.90 2.23 21.81
C THR A 21 -29.24 1.48 20.53
N THR A 22 -30.24 0.61 20.59
CA THR A 22 -30.82 -0.03 19.40
C THR A 22 -31.50 1.02 18.54
N VAL A 23 -30.78 1.51 17.55
CA VAL A 23 -31.38 2.35 16.50
C VAL A 23 -32.02 1.40 15.48
N HIS A 24 -33.33 1.27 15.53
CA HIS A 24 -34.09 0.58 14.50
C HIS A 24 -34.16 1.48 13.27
N ALA A 25 -33.25 1.28 12.33
CA ALA A 25 -33.36 1.89 10.99
C ALA A 25 -34.34 1.05 10.16
N GLN A 26 -35.54 1.56 9.93
CA GLN A 26 -36.46 0.99 8.95
C GLN A 26 -35.93 1.32 7.55
N PHE A 27 -35.45 0.30 6.83
CA PHE A 27 -35.05 0.41 5.45
C PHE A 27 -36.20 -0.06 4.54
N ASP A 28 -36.59 0.83 3.66
CA ASP A 28 -37.50 0.49 2.55
C ASP A 28 -36.72 -0.32 1.48
N ASN A 29 -37.32 -1.40 1.00
CA ASN A 29 -36.73 -2.38 0.05
C ASN A 29 -36.57 -1.83 -1.40
N GLY A 30 -36.14 -0.60 -1.57
CA GLY A 30 -35.81 -0.04 -2.86
C GLY A 30 -34.61 -0.72 -3.50
N ARG A 31 -34.84 -1.50 -4.56
CA ARG A 31 -33.79 -2.08 -5.40
C ARG A 31 -32.88 -0.98 -5.91
N GLN A 32 -31.62 -0.98 -5.52
CA GLN A 32 -30.60 -0.16 -6.15
C GLN A 32 -30.45 -0.64 -7.61
N ARG A 33 -30.79 0.22 -8.56
CA ARG A 33 -30.56 -0.03 -9.98
C ARG A 33 -29.17 0.49 -10.31
N VAL A 34 -28.30 -0.39 -10.76
CA VAL A 34 -27.17 -0.02 -11.60
C VAL A 34 -27.78 0.27 -12.97
N ASP A 35 -27.45 1.41 -13.56
CA ASP A 35 -27.96 1.75 -14.90
C ASP A 35 -27.36 0.83 -15.97
N GLU A 36 -27.86 0.97 -17.21
CA GLU A 36 -27.38 0.15 -18.33
C GLU A 36 -25.89 0.30 -18.61
N ASN A 37 -25.25 1.31 -18.05
CA ASN A 37 -23.84 1.66 -18.26
C ASN A 37 -22.95 1.29 -17.07
N GLY A 38 -23.51 0.65 -16.03
CA GLY A 38 -22.74 0.22 -14.87
C GLY A 38 -22.52 1.26 -13.78
N TYR A 39 -23.33 2.33 -13.76
CA TYR A 39 -23.27 3.36 -12.72
C TYR A 39 -24.33 3.13 -11.63
N ASP A 40 -23.94 3.37 -10.38
CA ASP A 40 -24.89 3.38 -9.27
C ASP A 40 -25.76 4.65 -9.31
N GLN A 41 -26.81 4.68 -8.50
CA GLN A 41 -27.71 5.83 -8.39
C GLN A 41 -27.01 7.15 -7.97
N TYR A 42 -25.73 7.12 -7.72
CA TYR A 42 -24.89 8.26 -7.34
C TYR A 42 -23.90 8.67 -8.43
N GLY A 43 -23.98 8.04 -9.63
CA GLY A 43 -23.11 8.34 -10.77
C GLY A 43 -21.68 7.82 -10.61
N ASN A 44 -21.44 6.80 -9.78
CA ASN A 44 -20.14 6.16 -9.69
C ASN A 44 -20.12 4.90 -10.53
N GLN A 45 -19.04 4.71 -11.27
CA GLN A 45 -18.84 3.48 -12.02
C GLN A 45 -18.67 2.30 -11.04
N VAL A 46 -19.52 1.30 -11.16
CA VAL A 46 -19.41 0.05 -10.45
C VAL A 46 -18.43 -0.82 -11.23
N ASP A 47 -17.43 -1.41 -10.55
CA ASP A 47 -16.50 -2.35 -11.17
C ASP A 47 -17.30 -3.45 -11.90
N PRO A 48 -17.03 -3.73 -13.19
CA PRO A 48 -17.71 -4.78 -13.93
C PRO A 48 -17.71 -6.15 -13.23
N ALA A 49 -16.72 -6.42 -12.41
CA ALA A 49 -16.66 -7.62 -11.56
C ALA A 49 -17.69 -7.62 -10.41
N MET A 50 -18.27 -6.48 -10.09
CA MET A 50 -19.34 -6.32 -9.08
C MET A 50 -20.75 -6.22 -9.68
N ILE A 51 -20.85 -6.06 -10.99
CA ILE A 51 -22.14 -6.14 -11.69
C ILE A 51 -22.48 -7.63 -11.80
N PRO A 52 -23.55 -8.14 -11.15
CA PRO A 52 -23.96 -9.51 -11.35
C PRO A 52 -24.16 -9.75 -12.84
N ASP A 53 -23.60 -10.84 -13.35
CA ASP A 53 -23.73 -11.21 -14.75
C ASP A 53 -25.18 -11.06 -15.21
N ARG A 54 -25.45 -10.28 -16.24
CA ARG A 54 -26.79 -9.95 -16.74
C ARG A 54 -27.63 -11.16 -17.16
N LEU A 55 -27.03 -12.36 -17.15
CA LEU A 55 -27.65 -13.59 -17.62
C LEU A 55 -28.21 -14.48 -16.53
N ASP A 56 -27.87 -14.26 -15.25
CA ASP A 56 -28.45 -15.02 -14.15
C ASP A 56 -28.92 -14.07 -13.03
N SER A 57 -30.15 -13.58 -13.16
CA SER A 57 -30.84 -12.77 -12.15
C SER A 57 -31.25 -13.54 -10.90
N ALA A 58 -30.61 -14.64 -10.59
CA ALA A 58 -30.85 -15.42 -9.39
C ALA A 58 -29.68 -15.22 -8.43
N ASN A 59 -29.85 -14.30 -7.45
CA ASN A 59 -29.20 -14.27 -6.14
C ASN A 59 -27.80 -14.90 -6.06
N VAL A 60 -26.81 -14.31 -6.72
CA VAL A 60 -25.42 -14.61 -6.36
C VAL A 60 -25.10 -13.79 -5.12
N GLU A 61 -25.43 -14.32 -3.95
CA GLU A 61 -24.88 -13.85 -2.68
C GLU A 61 -23.35 -14.03 -2.76
N VAL A 62 -22.61 -12.93 -2.77
CA VAL A 62 -21.17 -13.00 -2.57
C VAL A 62 -20.96 -13.60 -1.19
N GLN A 63 -20.45 -14.83 -1.16
CA GLN A 63 -20.38 -15.62 0.05
C GLN A 63 -19.58 -14.89 1.12
N GLY A 64 -20.22 -14.57 2.24
CA GLY A 64 -19.57 -13.95 3.40
C GLY A 64 -19.66 -12.45 3.50
N LEU A 65 -20.39 -11.76 2.62
CA LEU A 65 -20.65 -10.32 2.71
C LEU A 65 -22.12 -10.00 2.94
N PRO A 66 -22.43 -8.84 3.59
CA PRO A 66 -23.79 -8.35 3.69
C PRO A 66 -24.34 -8.00 2.30
N PRO A 67 -25.64 -8.23 2.06
CA PRO A 67 -26.28 -7.72 0.86
C PRO A 67 -26.15 -6.20 0.80
N LYS A 68 -25.79 -5.66 -0.35
CA LYS A 68 -25.63 -4.21 -0.58
C LYS A 68 -24.47 -3.56 0.24
N LEU A 69 -23.35 -4.24 0.43
CA LEU A 69 -22.12 -3.63 0.88
C LEU A 69 -21.35 -3.02 -0.30
N TYR A 70 -21.10 -1.74 -0.23
CA TYR A 70 -20.25 -1.02 -1.20
C TYR A 70 -19.01 -0.52 -0.51
N MET A 71 -17.87 -0.67 -1.19
CA MET A 71 -16.60 -0.09 -0.76
C MET A 71 -16.02 0.77 -1.86
N TRP A 72 -15.37 1.86 -1.49
CA TRP A 72 -14.66 2.73 -2.42
C TRP A 72 -13.42 3.33 -1.78
N ARG A 73 -12.52 3.79 -2.63
CA ARG A 73 -11.32 4.56 -2.27
C ARG A 73 -11.37 5.94 -2.91
N ILE A 74 -10.65 6.86 -2.31
CA ILE A 74 -10.43 8.20 -2.86
C ILE A 74 -9.07 8.18 -3.58
N LYS A 75 -9.06 8.26 -4.90
CA LYS A 75 -7.82 8.12 -5.69
C LYS A 75 -6.95 9.35 -5.74
N ASN A 76 -7.51 10.53 -5.65
CA ASN A 76 -6.79 11.80 -5.86
C ASN A 76 -7.27 12.92 -4.95
N GLN A 77 -6.61 14.07 -5.05
CA GLN A 77 -6.92 15.28 -4.32
C GLN A 77 -8.28 15.93 -4.70
N LEU A 78 -8.93 15.45 -5.74
CA LEU A 78 -10.23 15.94 -6.21
C LEU A 78 -11.41 15.19 -5.59
N GLY A 79 -11.14 14.19 -4.76
CA GLY A 79 -12.16 13.44 -4.02
C GLY A 79 -12.95 12.46 -4.88
N ASP A 80 -12.42 12.05 -6.03
CA ASP A 80 -13.07 11.07 -6.88
C ASP A 80 -13.07 9.70 -6.23
N ARG A 81 -14.23 9.07 -6.25
CA ARG A 81 -14.45 7.75 -5.67
C ARG A 81 -14.23 6.68 -6.73
N THR A 82 -13.46 5.67 -6.38
CA THR A 82 -13.32 4.44 -7.15
C THR A 82 -13.87 3.30 -6.36
N ILE A 83 -14.88 2.61 -6.88
CA ILE A 83 -15.43 1.41 -6.25
C ILE A 83 -14.37 0.32 -6.26
N VAL A 84 -14.24 -0.35 -5.13
CA VAL A 84 -13.34 -1.48 -4.95
C VAL A 84 -14.11 -2.67 -4.38
N PRO A 85 -13.78 -3.90 -4.80
CA PRO A 85 -14.40 -5.08 -4.23
C PRO A 85 -14.03 -5.22 -2.75
N ALA A 86 -14.97 -5.71 -1.95
CA ALA A 86 -14.67 -6.12 -0.60
C ALA A 86 -13.77 -7.37 -0.63
N ASP A 87 -12.72 -7.36 0.20
CA ASP A 87 -11.78 -8.49 0.27
C ASP A 87 -12.42 -9.70 0.94
N THR A 88 -12.96 -10.61 0.13
CA THR A 88 -13.48 -11.92 0.55
C THR A 88 -12.72 -13.08 -0.05
N ALA A 89 -11.75 -12.82 -0.93
CA ALA A 89 -10.98 -13.86 -1.58
C ALA A 89 -10.21 -14.70 -0.55
N PHE A 90 -10.37 -16.02 -0.62
CA PHE A 90 -9.53 -16.93 0.15
C PHE A 90 -8.28 -17.36 -0.62
N HIS A 91 -8.25 -17.10 -1.90
CA HIS A 91 -7.08 -17.22 -2.75
C HIS A 91 -6.00 -16.23 -2.32
N HIS A 92 -4.77 -16.68 -2.17
CA HIS A 92 -3.63 -15.92 -1.60
C HIS A 92 -3.84 -15.42 -0.16
N PHE A 93 -4.84 -15.89 0.57
CA PHE A 93 -5.07 -15.42 1.93
C PHE A 93 -3.89 -15.74 2.87
N GLN A 94 -3.20 -16.87 2.65
CA GLN A 94 -1.97 -17.21 3.38
C GLN A 94 -0.85 -16.17 3.23
N ASN A 95 -0.82 -15.43 2.11
CA ASN A 95 0.19 -14.42 1.81
C ASN A 95 -0.24 -13.00 2.21
N SER A 96 -1.50 -12.80 2.61
CA SER A 96 -2.07 -11.47 2.87
C SER A 96 -1.40 -10.68 3.98
N ASN A 97 -0.66 -11.35 4.87
CA ASN A 97 0.05 -10.74 5.98
C ASN A 97 1.58 -10.81 5.86
N LEU A 98 2.11 -11.29 4.75
CA LEU A 98 3.55 -11.36 4.55
C LEU A 98 4.12 -9.99 4.17
N THR A 99 5.20 -9.60 4.85
CA THR A 99 5.91 -8.34 4.56
C THR A 99 6.47 -8.33 3.14
N GLU A 100 6.89 -9.47 2.62
CA GLU A 100 7.36 -9.63 1.23
C GLU A 100 6.27 -9.52 0.15
N GLY A 101 5.00 -9.32 0.53
CA GLY A 101 3.87 -9.15 -0.38
C GLY A 101 3.21 -10.44 -0.81
N LEU A 102 2.08 -10.32 -1.55
CA LEU A 102 1.26 -11.47 -1.97
C LEU A 102 2.04 -12.45 -2.85
N THR A 103 2.88 -11.94 -3.72
CA THR A 103 3.67 -12.71 -4.70
C THR A 103 5.18 -12.64 -4.42
N GLY A 104 5.57 -12.09 -3.27
CA GLY A 104 6.94 -12.13 -2.79
C GLY A 104 7.92 -11.19 -3.49
N HIS A 105 7.47 -10.05 -4.02
CA HIS A 105 8.31 -9.12 -4.80
C HIS A 105 9.02 -8.05 -3.97
N TYR A 106 8.96 -8.12 -2.64
CA TYR A 106 9.62 -7.15 -1.77
C TYR A 106 10.89 -7.74 -1.11
N ASN A 107 11.95 -6.93 -1.09
CA ASN A 107 13.02 -7.10 -0.12
C ASN A 107 12.56 -6.58 1.23
N TYR A 108 12.93 -7.24 2.31
CA TYR A 108 12.61 -6.83 3.67
C TYR A 108 13.59 -7.47 4.67
N LEU A 109 13.56 -7.01 5.91
CA LEU A 109 14.53 -7.39 6.94
C LEU A 109 14.02 -8.55 7.82
N ALA A 110 13.43 -9.57 7.22
CA ALA A 110 12.98 -10.84 7.82
C ALA A 110 11.78 -10.77 8.79
N ASN A 111 11.65 -9.77 9.66
CA ASN A 111 10.58 -9.72 10.63
C ASN A 111 9.27 -9.14 10.06
N MET A 112 8.12 -9.56 10.59
CA MET A 112 6.83 -8.97 10.23
C MET A 112 6.83 -7.47 10.52
N GLY A 113 6.45 -6.67 9.53
CA GLY A 113 6.42 -5.20 9.65
C GLY A 113 7.77 -4.51 9.50
N SER A 114 8.86 -5.23 9.20
CA SER A 114 10.14 -4.62 8.91
C SER A 114 10.11 -3.75 7.64
N PRO A 115 11.05 -2.81 7.48
CA PRO A 115 11.18 -1.99 6.28
C PRO A 115 11.25 -2.85 5.03
N ARG A 116 10.62 -2.38 3.94
CA ARG A 116 10.58 -3.12 2.68
C ARG A 116 10.74 -2.22 1.46
N MET A 117 11.29 -2.79 0.39
CA MET A 117 11.43 -2.15 -0.91
C MET A 117 11.03 -3.12 -2.02
N SER A 118 10.24 -2.66 -3.01
CA SER A 118 9.90 -3.49 -4.16
C SER A 118 11.12 -3.77 -5.03
N ARG A 119 11.32 -5.07 -5.38
CA ARG A 119 12.28 -5.50 -6.40
C ARG A 119 11.82 -5.16 -7.81
N ILE A 120 10.51 -5.05 -8.01
CA ILE A 120 9.92 -4.64 -9.28
C ILE A 120 9.89 -3.11 -9.32
N PHE A 121 10.65 -2.53 -10.26
CA PHE A 121 10.81 -1.08 -10.32
C PHE A 121 9.48 -0.34 -10.56
N PHE A 122 8.66 -0.87 -11.44
CA PHE A 122 7.37 -0.28 -11.80
C PHE A 122 6.31 -0.34 -10.68
N ASP A 123 6.52 -1.14 -9.64
CA ASP A 123 5.67 -1.22 -8.44
C ASP A 123 6.16 -0.31 -7.30
N ARG A 124 7.28 0.42 -7.49
CA ARG A 124 7.76 1.41 -6.53
C ARG A 124 6.83 2.62 -6.53
N ARG A 125 6.58 3.13 -5.34
CA ARG A 125 5.71 4.29 -5.12
C ARG A 125 6.46 5.59 -5.36
N ASP A 126 5.69 6.67 -5.58
CA ASP A 126 6.25 8.03 -5.52
C ASP A 126 6.83 8.27 -4.11
N PRO A 127 7.95 9.04 -3.99
CA PRO A 127 8.57 9.31 -2.68
C PRO A 127 7.60 10.01 -1.71
N GLU A 128 7.66 9.58 -0.45
CA GLU A 128 6.92 10.23 0.64
C GLU A 128 7.60 11.54 1.06
N PRO A 129 6.87 12.51 1.65
CA PRO A 129 7.48 13.75 2.16
C PRO A 129 8.56 13.50 3.22
N THR A 130 8.46 12.36 3.92
CA THR A 130 9.42 11.89 4.92
C THR A 130 10.07 10.60 4.46
N ILE A 131 11.34 10.64 4.10
CA ILE A 131 12.12 9.48 3.62
C ILE A 131 12.09 8.29 4.58
N PHE A 132 12.00 8.54 5.90
CA PHE A 132 11.99 7.53 6.95
C PHE A 132 10.72 6.67 6.95
N MET A 133 9.63 7.14 6.32
CA MET A 133 8.35 6.43 6.25
C MET A 133 8.16 5.65 4.97
N GLU A 134 8.96 5.92 3.95
CA GLU A 134 8.85 5.27 2.64
C GLU A 134 8.92 3.74 2.72
N PRO A 135 9.91 3.11 3.41
CA PRO A 135 9.98 1.65 3.53
C PRO A 135 8.82 1.03 4.33
N PHE A 136 8.05 1.84 5.04
CA PHE A 136 6.91 1.42 5.87
C PHE A 136 5.56 1.84 5.28
N SER A 137 5.53 2.47 4.11
CA SER A 137 4.32 3.06 3.52
C SER A 137 3.11 2.12 3.49
N SER A 138 3.33 0.81 3.35
CA SER A 138 2.27 -0.21 3.35
C SER A 138 1.68 -0.54 4.72
N PHE A 139 2.28 -0.06 5.80
CA PHE A 139 1.79 -0.27 7.16
C PHE A 139 1.02 0.95 7.70
N PHE A 140 1.05 2.09 7.02
CA PHE A 140 0.26 3.25 7.37
C PHE A 140 -1.17 3.16 6.85
N ILE A 141 -2.12 3.73 7.59
CA ILE A 141 -3.48 3.91 7.10
C ILE A 141 -3.53 5.25 6.36
N ARG A 142 -3.47 5.20 5.04
CA ARG A 142 -3.50 6.37 4.16
C ARG A 142 -4.89 6.54 3.52
N PRO A 143 -5.40 7.77 3.33
CA PRO A 143 -6.71 8.03 2.76
C PRO A 143 -6.92 7.42 1.37
N THR A 144 -5.88 7.45 0.53
CA THR A 144 -5.91 6.92 -0.85
C THR A 144 -6.02 5.40 -0.91
N GLU A 145 -5.64 4.70 0.17
CA GLU A 145 -5.71 3.23 0.27
C GLU A 145 -6.82 2.77 1.23
N PHE A 146 -7.48 3.72 1.89
CA PHE A 146 -8.53 3.44 2.85
C PHE A 146 -9.84 3.07 2.14
N ASN A 147 -10.47 1.99 2.59
CA ASN A 147 -11.77 1.57 2.07
C ASN A 147 -12.89 2.23 2.89
N PHE A 148 -13.55 3.22 2.31
CA PHE A 148 -14.83 3.72 2.82
C PHE A 148 -15.93 2.73 2.50
N THR A 149 -16.98 2.69 3.30
CA THR A 149 -18.08 1.73 3.15
C THR A 149 -19.44 2.40 3.25
N ASN A 150 -20.39 1.79 2.55
CA ASN A 150 -21.82 2.00 2.75
C ASN A 150 -22.50 0.61 2.73
N SER A 151 -23.32 0.34 3.73
CA SER A 151 -23.99 -0.95 3.88
C SER A 151 -25.37 -0.77 4.50
N ASN A 152 -26.30 -1.64 4.15
CA ASN A 152 -27.65 -1.62 4.74
C ASN A 152 -27.70 -2.22 6.16
N VAL A 153 -26.63 -2.85 6.61
CA VAL A 153 -26.47 -3.41 7.95
C VAL A 153 -25.10 -3.06 8.52
N PRO A 154 -24.91 -3.01 9.85
CA PRO A 154 -23.58 -2.86 10.42
C PRO A 154 -22.63 -3.94 9.90
N TYR A 155 -21.42 -3.56 9.56
CA TYR A 155 -20.40 -4.44 9.03
C TYR A 155 -19.13 -4.39 9.84
N THR A 156 -18.65 -5.57 10.25
CA THR A 156 -17.37 -5.72 10.96
C THR A 156 -16.53 -6.80 10.31
N ASN A 157 -15.25 -6.49 10.07
CA ASN A 157 -14.26 -7.50 9.73
C ASN A 157 -13.20 -7.59 10.82
N LEU A 158 -12.99 -8.80 11.34
CA LEU A 158 -11.90 -9.11 12.27
C LEU A 158 -10.92 -10.03 11.57
N THR A 159 -9.63 -9.65 11.60
CA THR A 159 -8.57 -10.47 11.01
C THR A 159 -7.44 -10.65 12.03
N TYR A 160 -6.99 -11.88 12.21
CA TYR A 160 -5.90 -12.23 13.10
C TYR A 160 -4.90 -13.14 12.39
N HIS A 161 -3.62 -12.84 12.59
CA HIS A 161 -2.52 -13.65 12.10
C HIS A 161 -1.55 -13.94 13.22
N LYS A 162 -0.97 -15.13 13.21
CA LYS A 162 0.05 -15.55 14.16
C LYS A 162 1.07 -16.47 13.51
N ALA A 163 2.33 -16.33 13.93
CA ALA A 163 3.41 -17.23 13.58
C ALA A 163 4.35 -17.42 14.77
N GLY A 164 5.11 -18.52 14.77
CA GLY A 164 6.13 -18.79 15.78
C GLY A 164 5.59 -19.03 17.19
N ASN A 165 6.46 -18.90 18.17
CA ASN A 165 6.19 -19.18 19.58
C ASN A 165 6.26 -17.92 20.47
N LYS A 166 6.37 -18.07 21.78
CA LYS A 166 6.44 -16.94 22.74
C LYS A 166 7.77 -16.16 22.67
N VAL A 167 8.83 -16.76 22.14
CA VAL A 167 10.16 -16.15 22.07
C VAL A 167 10.31 -15.31 20.80
N ASN A 168 9.88 -15.85 19.65
CA ASN A 168 10.10 -15.28 18.33
C ASN A 168 8.81 -15.07 17.52
N GLY A 169 7.66 -15.06 18.19
CA GLY A 169 6.37 -15.01 17.53
C GLY A 169 6.04 -13.69 16.88
N GLU A 170 5.22 -13.77 15.84
CA GLU A 170 4.63 -12.67 15.12
C GLU A 170 3.11 -12.69 15.32
N GLU A 171 2.50 -11.54 15.57
CA GLU A 171 1.05 -11.40 15.74
C GLU A 171 0.56 -10.13 15.05
N ARG A 172 -0.57 -10.23 14.33
CA ARG A 172 -1.25 -9.07 13.77
C ARG A 172 -2.74 -9.20 13.96
N PHE A 173 -3.36 -8.15 14.47
CA PHE A 173 -4.80 -8.05 14.64
C PHE A 173 -5.33 -6.82 13.91
N LYS A 174 -6.32 -7.03 13.04
CA LYS A 174 -7.03 -5.95 12.36
C LYS A 174 -8.51 -6.00 12.72
N SER A 175 -9.08 -4.83 12.92
CA SER A 175 -10.51 -4.66 13.15
C SER A 175 -11.00 -3.50 12.31
N TYR A 176 -11.96 -3.77 11.45
CA TYR A 176 -12.67 -2.78 10.67
C TYR A 176 -14.14 -2.82 11.06
N PHE A 177 -14.71 -1.67 11.38
CA PHE A 177 -16.12 -1.52 11.69
C PHE A 177 -16.73 -0.37 10.91
N SER A 178 -17.95 -0.56 10.43
CA SER A 178 -18.71 0.47 9.74
C SER A 178 -20.20 0.30 9.99
N VAL A 179 -20.89 1.42 10.13
CA VAL A 179 -22.34 1.47 10.29
C VAL A 179 -22.90 2.67 9.56
N ASN A 180 -24.05 2.47 8.94
CA ASN A 180 -24.84 3.55 8.34
C ASN A 180 -25.89 4.04 9.36
N VAL A 181 -25.91 5.36 9.61
CA VAL A 181 -26.97 6.01 10.38
C VAL A 181 -28.25 6.11 9.53
N ASN A 182 -28.07 6.34 8.25
CA ASN A 182 -29.13 6.38 7.23
C ASN A 182 -28.51 6.08 5.85
N LYS A 183 -29.33 6.14 4.78
CA LYS A 183 -28.88 5.87 3.40
C LYS A 183 -27.71 6.76 2.93
N LYS A 184 -27.51 7.92 3.54
CA LYS A 184 -26.54 8.95 3.11
C LYS A 184 -25.32 9.07 4.04
N LEU A 185 -25.44 8.68 5.31
CA LEU A 185 -24.40 8.89 6.32
C LEU A 185 -23.90 7.55 6.87
N ALA A 186 -22.62 7.32 6.70
CA ALA A 186 -21.90 6.19 7.27
C ALA A 186 -20.69 6.69 8.08
N PHE A 187 -20.33 5.94 9.11
CA PHE A 187 -19.11 6.15 9.89
C PHE A 187 -18.54 4.82 10.38
N GLY A 188 -17.30 4.84 10.80
CA GLY A 188 -16.65 3.66 11.34
C GLY A 188 -15.23 3.90 11.78
N PHE A 189 -14.56 2.82 12.13
CA PHE A 189 -13.16 2.83 12.54
C PHE A 189 -12.39 1.65 11.95
N ASN A 190 -11.08 1.82 11.90
CA ASN A 190 -10.13 0.76 11.57
C ASN A 190 -8.99 0.76 12.59
N VAL A 191 -8.60 -0.41 13.05
CA VAL A 191 -7.45 -0.63 13.93
C VAL A 191 -6.58 -1.73 13.32
N ASP A 192 -5.28 -1.51 13.28
CA ASP A 192 -4.28 -2.48 12.83
C ASP A 192 -3.15 -2.51 13.87
N TYR A 193 -3.11 -3.56 14.64
CA TYR A 193 -2.06 -3.85 15.62
C TYR A 193 -1.15 -4.94 15.08
N LEU A 194 0.16 -4.68 15.06
CA LEU A 194 1.18 -5.62 14.62
C LEU A 194 2.28 -5.68 15.66
N TYR A 195 2.67 -6.90 16.01
CA TYR A 195 3.81 -7.15 16.87
C TYR A 195 4.61 -8.34 16.35
N GLY A 196 5.86 -8.11 15.98
CA GLY A 196 6.83 -9.13 15.60
C GLY A 196 7.99 -9.13 16.60
N ARG A 197 8.26 -10.24 17.27
CA ARG A 197 9.40 -10.35 18.19
C ARG A 197 10.72 -10.42 17.42
N GLY A 198 10.68 -11.06 16.25
CA GLY A 198 11.86 -11.35 15.44
C GLY A 198 12.54 -12.68 15.79
N TYR A 199 13.17 -13.27 14.80
CA TYR A 199 13.92 -14.52 14.94
C TYR A 199 15.40 -14.27 15.25
N TYR A 200 15.87 -13.06 14.98
CA TYR A 200 17.23 -12.61 15.26
C TYR A 200 17.20 -11.57 16.40
N ASN A 201 18.32 -11.42 17.10
CA ASN A 201 18.39 -10.49 18.22
C ASN A 201 18.06 -9.06 17.80
N ASN A 202 17.45 -8.28 18.72
CA ASN A 202 17.11 -6.87 18.56
C ASN A 202 16.39 -6.51 17.24
N GLN A 203 15.40 -7.33 16.83
CA GLN A 203 14.70 -7.18 15.55
C GLN A 203 13.20 -6.93 15.72
N ASN A 204 12.72 -6.60 16.91
CA ASN A 204 11.28 -6.54 17.13
C ASN A 204 10.63 -5.30 16.49
N THR A 205 9.40 -5.48 16.00
CA THR A 205 8.51 -4.44 15.50
C THR A 205 7.26 -4.36 16.37
N ALA A 206 6.76 -3.15 16.63
CA ALA A 206 5.55 -2.94 17.41
C ALA A 206 4.77 -1.75 16.83
N TYR A 207 3.65 -2.04 16.14
CA TYR A 207 2.83 -1.04 15.45
C TYR A 207 1.44 -0.97 16.04
N PHE A 208 0.93 0.23 16.13
CA PHE A 208 -0.46 0.50 16.46
C PHE A 208 -0.99 1.62 15.57
N ASN A 209 -1.84 1.26 14.63
CA ASN A 209 -2.45 2.17 13.68
C ASN A 209 -3.95 2.18 13.91
N ALA A 210 -4.54 3.36 13.99
CA ALA A 210 -5.96 3.53 14.19
C ALA A 210 -6.49 4.65 13.31
N ALA A 211 -7.69 4.46 12.77
CA ALA A 211 -8.39 5.48 12.02
C ALA A 211 -9.87 5.50 12.38
N VAL A 212 -10.46 6.70 12.33
CA VAL A 212 -11.90 6.89 12.31
C VAL A 212 -12.28 7.61 11.03
N PHE A 213 -13.42 7.25 10.47
CA PHE A 213 -13.87 7.81 9.20
C PHE A 213 -15.35 8.11 9.21
N GLY A 214 -15.75 9.03 8.35
CA GLY A 214 -17.13 9.36 8.08
C GLY A 214 -17.33 9.63 6.59
N SER A 215 -18.49 9.27 6.09
CA SER A 215 -18.89 9.49 4.72
C SER A 215 -20.34 9.96 4.66
N TYR A 216 -20.57 11.07 4.00
CA TYR A 216 -21.90 11.55 3.66
C TYR A 216 -22.07 11.60 2.14
N ILE A 217 -23.05 10.90 1.62
CA ILE A 217 -23.33 10.82 0.17
C ILE A 217 -24.78 11.26 -0.07
N GLY A 218 -24.96 12.55 -0.29
CA GLY A 218 -26.23 13.14 -0.68
C GLY A 218 -26.23 13.54 -2.16
N ASP A 219 -27.37 13.92 -2.68
CA ASP A 219 -27.53 14.27 -4.09
C ASP A 219 -26.75 15.54 -4.46
N LYS A 220 -26.87 16.58 -3.63
CA LYS A 220 -26.18 17.87 -3.83
C LYS A 220 -24.87 17.98 -3.08
N TYR A 221 -24.75 17.39 -1.90
CA TYR A 221 -23.55 17.48 -1.08
C TYR A 221 -22.99 16.09 -0.77
N GLN A 222 -21.68 15.95 -0.89
CA GLN A 222 -20.95 14.73 -0.58
C GLN A 222 -19.69 15.09 0.22
N MET A 223 -19.36 14.24 1.18
CA MET A 223 -18.19 14.44 2.04
C MET A 223 -17.58 13.08 2.43
N GLN A 224 -16.26 12.99 2.40
CA GLN A 224 -15.52 11.88 3.01
C GLN A 224 -14.44 12.47 3.91
N ALA A 225 -14.38 11.95 5.12
CA ALA A 225 -13.40 12.36 6.12
C ALA A 225 -12.72 11.15 6.74
N ILE A 226 -11.43 11.24 6.98
CA ILE A 226 -10.67 10.26 7.74
C ILE A 226 -9.66 10.97 8.63
N TYR A 227 -9.57 10.51 9.85
CA TYR A 227 -8.51 10.78 10.78
C TYR A 227 -7.75 9.50 11.04
N SER A 228 -6.44 9.49 10.85
CA SER A 228 -5.59 8.35 11.19
C SER A 228 -4.42 8.77 12.09
N ASN A 229 -4.06 7.86 12.97
CA ASN A 229 -2.90 7.97 13.85
C ASN A 229 -2.14 6.66 13.81
N ASN A 230 -0.91 6.73 13.30
CA ASN A 230 -0.05 5.59 13.05
C ASN A 230 1.20 5.69 13.92
N TYR A 231 1.48 4.68 14.69
CA TYR A 231 2.66 4.58 15.54
C TYR A 231 3.43 3.29 15.23
N LEU A 232 4.65 3.45 14.76
CA LEU A 232 5.53 2.36 14.38
C LEU A 232 6.83 2.46 15.18
N LYS A 233 7.16 1.38 15.89
CA LYS A 233 8.45 1.20 16.58
C LYS A 233 9.15 -0.01 16.01
N THR A 234 10.42 0.17 15.61
CA THR A 234 11.32 -0.90 15.17
C THR A 234 12.57 -0.90 16.02
N ASN A 235 12.97 -2.06 16.49
CA ASN A 235 14.32 -2.24 16.99
C ASN A 235 15.22 -2.61 15.81
N GLU A 236 16.41 -2.05 15.80
CA GLU A 236 17.37 -2.18 14.70
C GLU A 236 18.56 -3.01 15.16
N ASN A 237 18.80 -4.12 14.46
CA ASN A 237 19.93 -4.99 14.78
C ASN A 237 21.16 -4.77 13.87
N GLY A 238 21.04 -3.95 12.83
CA GLY A 238 22.15 -3.67 11.90
C GLY A 238 22.54 -4.85 11.00
N GLY A 239 21.75 -5.94 11.01
CA GLY A 239 22.08 -7.20 10.35
C GLY A 239 22.85 -8.17 11.25
N ILE A 240 23.13 -9.38 10.75
CA ILE A 240 24.02 -10.34 11.41
C ILE A 240 25.49 -9.95 11.19
N GLU A 241 26.35 -10.24 12.13
CA GLU A 241 27.78 -9.85 12.05
C GLU A 241 28.53 -10.58 10.94
N ASP A 242 28.15 -11.81 10.61
CA ASP A 242 28.82 -12.62 9.59
C ASP A 242 27.79 -13.51 8.86
N ASP A 243 27.68 -13.35 7.56
CA ASP A 243 26.75 -14.11 6.72
C ASP A 243 27.04 -15.61 6.70
N ARG A 244 28.23 -16.05 7.12
CA ARG A 244 28.59 -17.47 7.21
C ARG A 244 27.77 -18.23 8.27
N TYR A 245 27.21 -17.56 9.27
CA TYR A 245 26.22 -18.18 10.17
C TYR A 245 25.04 -18.80 9.41
N ILE A 246 24.75 -18.27 8.22
CA ILE A 246 23.69 -18.75 7.33
C ILE A 246 24.27 -19.54 6.17
N THR A 247 25.30 -19.02 5.48
CA THR A 247 25.82 -19.59 4.22
C THR A 247 26.76 -20.77 4.42
N ALA A 248 27.43 -20.85 5.57
CA ALA A 248 28.35 -21.93 5.96
C ALA A 248 28.15 -22.28 7.44
N PRO A 249 26.96 -22.69 7.90
CA PRO A 249 26.64 -22.87 9.32
C PRO A 249 27.51 -23.96 9.97
N GLU A 250 27.99 -24.96 9.22
CA GLU A 250 28.87 -26.01 9.74
C GLU A 250 30.22 -25.47 10.22
N GLU A 251 30.74 -24.42 9.57
CA GLU A 251 31.99 -23.75 9.99
C GLU A 251 31.78 -22.97 11.28
N MET A 252 30.64 -22.28 11.42
CA MET A 252 30.34 -21.40 12.54
C MET A 252 29.80 -22.18 13.76
N ALA A 253 29.07 -23.26 13.53
CA ALA A 253 28.36 -24.04 14.55
C ALA A 253 29.19 -25.29 15.05
N GLN A 254 30.50 -25.31 14.81
CA GLN A 254 31.39 -26.39 15.26
C GLN A 254 30.89 -27.79 14.84
N GLY A 255 30.43 -27.94 13.59
CA GLY A 255 29.95 -29.18 13.01
C GLY A 255 28.46 -29.46 13.17
N GLN A 256 27.67 -28.55 13.74
CA GLN A 256 26.21 -28.62 13.69
C GLN A 256 25.71 -28.15 12.33
N ARG A 257 24.60 -28.74 11.87
CA ARG A 257 24.02 -28.39 10.55
C ARG A 257 23.37 -27.00 10.48
N GLU A 258 22.96 -26.47 11.60
CA GLU A 258 22.26 -25.18 11.70
C GLU A 258 22.72 -24.46 12.96
N TYR A 259 22.83 -23.14 12.88
CA TYR A 259 23.04 -22.28 14.03
C TYR A 259 21.70 -21.73 14.46
N GLU A 260 21.35 -21.77 15.74
CA GLU A 260 20.08 -21.26 16.22
C GLU A 260 20.02 -19.73 16.01
N SER A 261 18.99 -19.25 15.28
CA SER A 261 18.89 -17.85 14.84
C SER A 261 18.94 -16.84 15.99
N THR A 262 18.43 -17.20 17.17
CA THR A 262 18.48 -16.37 18.39
C THR A 262 19.87 -16.22 18.99
N ASN A 263 20.81 -17.08 18.62
CA ASN A 263 22.19 -17.07 19.10
C ASN A 263 23.17 -16.42 18.12
N ILE A 264 22.68 -16.08 16.90
CA ILE A 264 23.50 -15.40 15.89
C ILE A 264 23.79 -13.97 16.36
N PRO A 265 25.08 -13.56 16.45
CA PRO A 265 25.44 -12.19 16.79
C PRO A 265 24.92 -11.18 15.76
N THR A 266 24.50 -10.03 16.25
CA THR A 266 24.00 -8.91 15.45
C THR A 266 24.78 -7.64 15.76
N VAL A 267 24.95 -6.79 14.75
CA VAL A 267 25.81 -5.60 14.82
C VAL A 267 25.31 -4.58 15.87
N LEU A 268 24.00 -4.42 16.01
CA LEU A 268 23.38 -3.50 16.95
C LEU A 268 22.49 -4.25 17.95
N SER A 269 22.49 -3.81 19.21
CA SER A 269 21.78 -4.48 20.31
C SER A 269 20.82 -3.57 21.09
N ALA A 270 21.01 -2.26 21.06
CA ALA A 270 20.26 -1.28 21.84
C ALA A 270 19.82 -0.06 21.00
N THR A 271 19.51 -0.31 19.73
CA THR A 271 19.13 0.72 18.75
C THR A 271 17.65 0.59 18.39
N THR A 272 16.97 1.73 18.26
CA THR A 272 15.51 1.79 18.05
C THR A 272 15.12 2.98 17.17
N ASN A 273 14.27 2.73 16.19
CA ASN A 273 13.55 3.73 15.41
C ASN A 273 12.09 3.86 15.83
N ARG A 274 11.55 5.06 15.74
CA ARG A 274 10.12 5.33 15.97
C ARG A 274 9.61 6.31 14.94
N ASN A 275 8.52 5.93 14.28
CA ASN A 275 7.76 6.78 13.38
C ASN A 275 6.37 7.01 13.96
N HIS A 276 5.96 8.27 14.02
CA HIS A 276 4.63 8.65 14.42
C HIS A 276 4.03 9.56 13.35
N ASP A 277 2.95 9.12 12.75
CA ASP A 277 2.24 9.82 11.70
C ASP A 277 0.79 10.07 12.09
N PHE A 278 0.40 11.31 12.01
CA PHE A 278 -0.95 11.79 12.22
C PHE A 278 -1.45 12.38 10.92
N TYR A 279 -2.63 11.94 10.47
CA TYR A 279 -3.17 12.35 9.19
C TYR A 279 -4.66 12.68 9.28
N VAL A 280 -5.05 13.87 8.78
CA VAL A 280 -6.45 14.27 8.58
C VAL A 280 -6.67 14.52 7.11
N PHE A 281 -7.69 13.91 6.58
CA PHE A 281 -8.15 14.12 5.21
C PHE A 281 -9.65 14.41 5.22
N LEU A 282 -10.05 15.48 4.57
CA LEU A 282 -11.44 15.84 4.33
C LEU A 282 -11.58 16.26 2.87
N THR A 283 -12.41 15.55 2.14
CA THR A 283 -12.85 15.99 0.81
C THR A 283 -14.34 16.21 0.81
N GLN A 284 -14.77 17.28 0.16
CA GLN A 284 -16.17 17.65 0.06
C GLN A 284 -16.49 18.18 -1.34
N ARG A 285 -17.69 17.85 -1.79
CA ARG A 285 -18.17 18.20 -3.11
C ARG A 285 -19.59 18.73 -3.01
N TYR A 286 -19.86 19.86 -3.65
CA TYR A 286 -21.20 20.41 -3.80
C TYR A 286 -21.60 20.43 -5.26
N ASN A 287 -22.67 19.71 -5.59
CA ASN A 287 -23.17 19.53 -6.95
C ASN A 287 -24.28 20.51 -7.27
N LEU A 288 -24.14 21.19 -8.39
CA LEU A 288 -25.19 21.94 -9.05
C LEU A 288 -25.75 21.12 -10.22
N GLY A 289 -27.06 21.14 -10.40
CA GLY A 289 -27.72 20.36 -11.43
C GLY A 289 -29.24 20.62 -11.46
N PHE A 290 -29.94 19.74 -12.12
CA PHE A 290 -31.39 19.81 -12.27
C PHE A 290 -32.04 18.47 -11.92
N SER A 291 -33.34 18.48 -11.65
CA SER A 291 -34.12 17.25 -11.47
C SER A 291 -34.71 16.81 -12.79
N ARG A 292 -34.61 15.54 -13.09
CA ARG A 292 -35.19 14.89 -14.29
C ARG A 292 -36.17 13.81 -13.84
N ASP A 293 -37.30 13.70 -14.52
CA ASP A 293 -38.26 12.63 -14.27
C ASP A 293 -37.68 11.29 -14.79
N ILE A 294 -37.74 10.25 -13.95
CA ILE A 294 -37.35 8.90 -14.36
C ILE A 294 -38.44 8.35 -15.29
N PRO A 295 -38.06 7.83 -16.47
CA PRO A 295 -39.05 7.21 -17.37
C PRO A 295 -39.80 6.09 -16.65
N GLN A 296 -41.12 6.15 -16.68
CA GLN A 296 -42.00 5.13 -16.12
C GLN A 296 -42.51 4.20 -17.23
N ALA A 297 -42.85 2.96 -16.84
CA ALA A 297 -43.56 2.05 -17.75
C ALA A 297 -44.93 2.63 -18.12
N GLU A 298 -45.40 2.42 -19.36
CA GLU A 298 -46.64 2.99 -19.91
C GLU A 298 -47.91 2.76 -19.05
N ASN A 299 -47.86 1.80 -18.10
CA ASN A 299 -48.98 1.44 -17.22
C ASN A 299 -48.76 1.82 -15.75
N ASP A 300 -47.72 2.59 -15.41
CA ASP A 300 -47.42 2.96 -14.02
C ASP A 300 -48.10 4.30 -13.68
N THR A 301 -49.11 4.25 -12.82
CA THR A 301 -49.89 5.43 -12.36
C THR A 301 -49.31 6.11 -11.13
N THR A 302 -48.16 5.67 -10.65
CA THR A 302 -47.47 6.33 -9.50
C THR A 302 -46.90 7.69 -9.93
N PRO A 303 -46.79 8.69 -9.03
CA PRO A 303 -46.11 9.94 -9.36
C PRO A 303 -44.70 9.72 -9.87
N ALA A 304 -44.29 10.39 -10.95
CA ALA A 304 -42.97 10.28 -11.52
C ALA A 304 -41.88 10.53 -10.46
N LYS A 305 -40.99 9.57 -10.26
CA LYS A 305 -39.84 9.76 -9.39
C LYS A 305 -38.86 10.68 -10.08
N GLN A 306 -38.36 11.68 -9.34
CA GLN A 306 -37.37 12.61 -9.84
C GLN A 306 -35.96 12.15 -9.41
N GLU A 307 -35.03 12.21 -10.33
CA GLU A 307 -33.61 12.00 -10.13
C GLU A 307 -32.88 13.34 -10.26
N PHE A 308 -31.95 13.61 -9.31
CA PHE A 308 -31.10 14.78 -9.42
C PHE A 308 -29.91 14.46 -10.34
N VAL A 309 -29.76 15.22 -11.42
CA VAL A 309 -28.68 15.09 -12.40
C VAL A 309 -27.66 16.20 -12.12
N PRO A 310 -26.46 15.87 -11.59
CA PRO A 310 -25.44 16.86 -11.38
C PRO A 310 -24.78 17.26 -12.71
N VAL A 311 -24.50 18.55 -12.86
CA VAL A 311 -23.87 19.16 -14.06
C VAL A 311 -22.49 19.71 -13.70
N THR A 312 -22.40 20.44 -12.60
CA THR A 312 -21.19 21.10 -12.14
C THR A 312 -20.98 20.78 -10.68
N SER A 313 -19.73 20.56 -10.30
CA SER A 313 -19.33 20.31 -8.90
C SER A 313 -18.28 21.31 -8.45
N PHE A 314 -18.48 21.87 -7.26
CA PHE A 314 -17.41 22.55 -6.52
C PHE A 314 -16.75 21.57 -5.57
N ILE A 315 -15.44 21.49 -5.62
CA ILE A 315 -14.63 20.53 -4.88
C ILE A 315 -13.73 21.28 -3.91
N HIS A 316 -13.64 20.80 -2.68
CA HIS A 316 -12.66 21.25 -1.71
C HIS A 316 -12.08 20.06 -1.00
N THR A 317 -10.74 19.97 -0.96
CA THR A 317 -10.01 18.93 -0.23
C THR A 317 -8.97 19.56 0.67
N ILE A 318 -8.97 19.20 1.94
CA ILE A 318 -7.93 19.56 2.89
C ILE A 318 -7.23 18.30 3.40
N GLN A 319 -5.90 18.36 3.44
CA GLN A 319 -5.02 17.34 3.97
C GLN A 319 -4.11 17.98 5.01
N VAL A 320 -4.06 17.41 6.20
CA VAL A 320 -3.14 17.81 7.26
C VAL A 320 -2.36 16.58 7.68
N GLU A 321 -1.05 16.65 7.63
CA GLU A 321 -0.16 15.57 8.01
C GLU A 321 0.87 16.08 9.01
N ARG A 322 1.14 15.30 10.03
CA ARG A 322 2.26 15.51 10.94
C ARG A 322 2.99 14.21 11.14
N ALA A 323 4.22 14.18 10.67
CA ALA A 323 5.09 13.02 10.81
C ALA A 323 6.29 13.37 11.71
N ARG A 324 6.64 12.45 12.60
CA ARG A 324 7.83 12.54 13.44
C ARG A 324 8.62 11.26 13.34
N HIS A 325 9.90 11.39 13.07
CA HIS A 325 10.87 10.30 13.14
C HIS A 325 11.82 10.54 14.33
N SER A 326 12.25 9.44 14.99
CA SER A 326 13.33 9.49 15.97
C SER A 326 14.17 8.23 15.92
N PHE A 327 15.48 8.41 15.85
CA PHE A 327 16.49 7.36 15.93
C PHE A 327 17.22 7.46 17.26
N ASN A 328 17.25 6.35 18.01
CA ASN A 328 17.87 6.30 19.32
C ASN A 328 18.77 5.07 19.41
N SER A 329 20.03 5.26 19.80
CA SER A 329 20.98 4.19 20.04
C SER A 329 21.73 4.38 21.36
N ASN A 330 21.91 3.29 22.10
CA ASN A 330 22.82 3.19 23.24
C ASN A 330 24.02 2.28 22.92
N ASP A 331 24.12 1.78 21.68
CA ASP A 331 25.25 1.00 21.21
C ASP A 331 26.47 1.91 21.03
N ASN A 332 27.68 1.34 21.16
CA ASN A 332 28.90 2.02 20.74
C ASN A 332 29.06 1.89 19.22
N VAL A 333 28.49 2.85 18.50
CA VAL A 333 28.39 2.82 17.03
C VAL A 333 29.55 3.52 16.30
N LYS A 334 30.66 3.81 16.99
CA LYS A 334 31.80 4.55 16.39
C LYS A 334 32.42 3.85 15.19
N ASP A 335 32.41 2.53 15.19
CA ASP A 335 32.96 1.71 14.09
C ASP A 335 31.90 1.39 13.03
N TYR A 336 30.62 1.58 13.33
CA TYR A 336 29.50 1.33 12.41
C TYR A 336 29.20 2.52 11.49
N TYR A 337 29.27 3.76 12.03
CA TYR A 337 29.08 4.98 11.27
C TYR A 337 30.42 5.67 11.01
N LYS A 338 30.68 6.03 9.74
CA LYS A 338 31.96 6.68 9.34
C LYS A 338 32.16 8.04 9.97
N ASN A 339 31.10 8.80 10.17
CA ASN A 339 31.15 10.20 10.60
C ASN A 339 30.39 10.42 11.91
N THR A 340 30.82 11.41 12.68
CA THR A 340 30.12 11.91 13.85
C THR A 340 30.18 13.43 13.83
N TYR A 341 29.05 14.07 13.55
CA TYR A 341 28.96 15.52 13.37
C TYR A 341 28.54 16.25 14.65
N LEU A 342 27.87 15.55 15.58
CA LEU A 342 27.31 16.13 16.80
C LEU A 342 27.78 15.33 18.01
N ASP A 343 28.25 16.07 19.07
CA ASP A 343 28.60 15.51 20.39
C ASP A 343 29.49 14.24 20.29
N PRO A 344 30.73 14.34 19.76
CA PRO A 344 31.58 13.18 19.46
C PRO A 344 32.03 12.41 20.71
N ASP A 345 31.97 13.05 21.89
CA ASP A 345 32.36 12.45 23.17
C ASP A 345 31.26 11.59 23.78
N ASN A 346 30.03 11.76 23.35
CA ASN A 346 28.89 10.97 23.82
C ASN A 346 28.59 9.81 22.87
N ALA A 347 28.60 8.57 23.33
CA ALA A 347 28.26 7.42 22.50
C ALA A 347 26.76 7.34 22.16
N MET A 348 25.89 7.92 22.98
CA MET A 348 24.44 7.83 22.78
C MET A 348 23.96 8.69 21.62
N VAL A 349 23.02 8.14 20.83
CA VAL A 349 22.36 8.84 19.73
C VAL A 349 20.90 9.17 20.11
N ARG A 350 20.44 10.38 19.81
CA ARG A 350 19.07 10.85 20.09
C ARG A 350 18.60 11.79 18.96
N ASP A 351 18.54 11.29 17.76
CA ASP A 351 18.14 12.08 16.60
C ASP A 351 16.61 12.16 16.48
N SER A 352 16.11 13.31 16.07
CA SER A 352 14.66 13.51 15.88
C SER A 352 14.37 14.56 14.83
N THR A 353 13.43 14.27 13.94
CA THR A 353 12.92 15.20 12.94
C THR A 353 11.38 15.24 12.97
N THR A 354 10.81 16.36 12.52
CA THR A 354 9.35 16.50 12.41
C THR A 354 9.00 17.19 11.10
N TYR A 355 7.97 16.67 10.44
CA TYR A 355 7.33 17.27 9.28
C TYR A 355 5.88 17.63 9.62
N VAL A 356 5.42 18.80 9.16
CA VAL A 356 4.01 19.20 9.19
C VAL A 356 3.65 19.73 7.82
N GLY A 357 2.70 19.06 7.15
CA GLY A 357 2.17 19.46 5.84
C GLY A 357 0.70 19.84 5.94
N ILE A 358 0.31 20.93 5.29
CA ILE A 358 -1.09 21.32 5.10
C ILE A 358 -1.28 21.60 3.63
N LYS A 359 -2.13 20.80 2.96
CA LYS A 359 -2.49 20.99 1.55
C LYS A 359 -3.97 21.28 1.43
N ASN A 360 -4.31 22.40 0.78
CA ASN A 360 -5.67 22.75 0.40
C ASN A 360 -5.80 22.69 -1.12
N THR A 361 -6.85 22.03 -1.62
CA THR A 361 -7.17 21.95 -3.04
C THR A 361 -8.60 22.43 -3.23
N ILE A 362 -8.80 23.35 -4.15
CA ILE A 362 -10.12 23.79 -4.60
C ILE A 362 -10.26 23.48 -6.09
N GLY A 363 -11.43 23.07 -6.51
CA GLY A 363 -11.69 22.73 -7.90
C GLY A 363 -13.12 22.98 -8.33
N ILE A 364 -13.29 23.09 -9.64
CA ILE A 364 -14.58 23.13 -10.31
C ILE A 364 -14.59 22.07 -11.40
N ALA A 365 -15.61 21.23 -11.41
CA ALA A 365 -15.75 20.14 -12.37
C ALA A 365 -17.04 20.32 -13.18
N LEU A 366 -16.93 20.20 -14.48
CA LEU A 366 -18.04 19.92 -15.38
C LEU A 366 -18.13 18.41 -15.55
N LEU A 367 -19.26 17.83 -15.17
CA LEU A 367 -19.42 16.36 -15.12
C LEU A 367 -19.82 15.83 -16.51
N GLU A 368 -19.49 14.56 -16.76
CA GLU A 368 -19.98 13.86 -17.96
C GLU A 368 -21.42 13.35 -17.76
N GLY A 369 -22.11 12.99 -18.83
CA GLY A 369 -23.39 12.26 -18.78
C GLY A 369 -24.64 13.08 -18.50
N PHE A 370 -24.56 14.38 -18.14
CA PHE A 370 -25.74 15.17 -17.87
C PHE A 370 -26.60 15.43 -19.12
N ASN A 371 -26.02 15.27 -20.32
CA ASN A 371 -26.75 15.25 -21.60
C ASN A 371 -25.96 14.41 -22.64
N LYS A 372 -26.60 14.11 -23.77
CA LYS A 372 -26.04 13.27 -24.84
C LYS A 372 -24.77 13.81 -25.52
N TYR A 373 -24.40 15.07 -25.30
CA TYR A 373 -23.22 15.72 -25.86
C TYR A 373 -22.08 15.79 -24.85
N ALA A 374 -22.37 15.74 -23.56
CA ALA A 374 -21.39 15.80 -22.48
C ALA A 374 -20.75 14.43 -22.27
N LYS A 375 -19.89 14.00 -23.21
CA LYS A 375 -19.26 12.67 -23.24
C LYS A 375 -17.96 12.59 -22.46
N ALA A 376 -17.54 13.69 -21.81
CA ALA A 376 -16.33 13.75 -20.98
C ALA A 376 -16.52 14.75 -19.86
N GLY A 377 -15.95 14.47 -18.70
CA GLY A 377 -15.82 15.37 -17.57
C GLY A 377 -14.55 16.22 -17.69
N LEU A 378 -14.64 17.48 -17.28
CA LEU A 378 -13.50 18.40 -17.24
C LEU A 378 -13.44 19.06 -15.86
N THR A 379 -12.29 18.98 -15.20
CA THR A 379 -12.05 19.60 -13.88
C THR A 379 -10.88 20.57 -13.98
N ALA A 380 -11.02 21.76 -13.42
CA ALA A 380 -9.93 22.68 -13.16
C ALA A 380 -9.73 22.81 -11.65
N PHE A 381 -8.49 22.86 -11.19
CA PHE A 381 -8.18 22.97 -9.76
C PHE A 381 -6.94 23.79 -9.46
N ALA A 382 -6.85 24.26 -8.23
CA ALA A 382 -5.66 24.87 -7.66
C ALA A 382 -5.38 24.27 -6.29
N SER A 383 -4.12 24.07 -5.99
CA SER A 383 -3.65 23.54 -4.71
C SER A 383 -2.60 24.44 -4.08
N TYR A 384 -2.73 24.68 -2.78
CA TYR A 384 -1.73 25.37 -1.97
C TYR A 384 -1.25 24.44 -0.85
N LYS A 385 0.06 24.22 -0.77
CA LYS A 385 0.69 23.39 0.25
C LYS A 385 1.70 24.20 1.05
N ILE A 386 1.63 24.08 2.36
CA ILE A 386 2.60 24.58 3.33
C ILE A 386 3.26 23.38 3.97
N SER A 387 4.58 23.34 3.95
CA SER A 387 5.39 22.29 4.58
C SER A 387 6.33 22.94 5.60
N LYS A 388 6.36 22.40 6.81
CA LYS A 388 7.26 22.80 7.89
C LYS A 388 8.10 21.62 8.32
N TYR A 389 9.41 21.82 8.38
CA TYR A 389 10.37 20.78 8.76
C TYR A 389 11.18 21.24 9.96
N THR A 390 11.63 20.26 10.76
CA THR A 390 12.61 20.49 11.81
C THR A 390 13.79 19.56 11.63
N LEU A 391 15.00 20.09 11.82
CA LEU A 391 16.25 19.35 11.83
C LEU A 391 16.94 19.56 13.18
N MET A 392 17.87 18.68 13.54
CA MET A 392 18.73 18.91 14.70
C MET A 392 19.63 20.12 14.46
N ASN A 393 19.80 20.94 15.49
CA ASN A 393 20.72 22.04 15.42
C ASN A 393 22.17 21.56 15.59
N MET A 394 23.04 21.90 14.63
CA MET A 394 24.41 21.40 14.58
C MET A 394 25.37 22.21 15.47
N GLU A 395 24.95 23.36 16.00
CA GLU A 395 25.74 24.17 16.93
C GLU A 395 25.54 23.75 18.40
N GLY A 396 24.81 22.67 18.65
CA GLY A 396 24.53 22.13 19.98
C GLY A 396 23.42 22.86 20.74
N ASN A 397 22.64 23.70 20.06
CA ASN A 397 21.45 24.29 20.65
C ASN A 397 20.38 23.19 20.84
N PRO A 398 19.72 23.14 22.03
CA PRO A 398 18.66 22.17 22.27
C PRO A 398 17.37 22.37 21.42
N LEU A 399 17.21 23.58 20.83
CA LEU A 399 16.09 23.86 19.93
C LEU A 399 16.42 23.45 18.49
N PRO A 400 15.52 22.74 17.81
CA PRO A 400 15.75 22.33 16.42
C PRO A 400 15.68 23.53 15.46
N ASP A 401 16.40 23.42 14.36
CA ASP A 401 16.30 24.33 13.23
C ASP A 401 14.96 24.10 12.50
N LYS A 402 14.36 25.19 12.02
CA LYS A 402 13.04 25.19 11.38
C LYS A 402 13.13 25.67 9.95
N TYR A 403 12.55 24.90 9.06
CA TYR A 403 12.48 25.21 7.62
C TYR A 403 11.02 25.24 7.18
N ASN A 404 10.71 26.14 6.23
CA ASN A 404 9.38 26.28 5.67
C ASN A 404 9.44 26.27 4.15
N GLU A 405 8.57 25.51 3.52
CA GLU A 405 8.37 25.51 2.06
C GLU A 405 6.90 25.74 1.73
N ASN A 406 6.66 26.53 0.70
CA ASN A 406 5.34 26.79 0.17
C ASN A 406 5.31 26.35 -1.29
N GLU A 407 4.21 25.78 -1.71
CA GLU A 407 4.02 25.27 -3.06
C GLU A 407 2.61 25.64 -3.56
N ILE A 408 2.53 26.19 -4.76
CA ILE A 408 1.27 26.50 -5.44
C ILE A 408 1.25 25.74 -6.76
N PHE A 409 0.23 24.91 -6.94
CA PHE A 409 -0.03 24.18 -8.18
C PHE A 409 -1.39 24.59 -8.76
N VAL A 410 -1.46 24.62 -10.08
CA VAL A 410 -2.73 24.65 -10.82
C VAL A 410 -2.77 23.47 -11.77
N GLY A 411 -3.95 22.94 -12.01
CA GLY A 411 -4.07 21.76 -12.85
C GLY A 411 -5.46 21.57 -13.42
N GLY A 412 -5.56 20.53 -14.24
CA GLY A 412 -6.79 20.11 -14.87
C GLY A 412 -6.86 18.60 -14.98
N GLU A 413 -8.08 18.10 -15.07
CA GLU A 413 -8.39 16.70 -15.28
C GLU A 413 -9.41 16.59 -16.41
N LEU A 414 -9.18 15.65 -17.30
CA LEU A 414 -10.11 15.24 -18.35
C LEU A 414 -10.41 13.77 -18.15
N SER A 415 -11.67 13.39 -18.02
CA SER A 415 -12.06 12.00 -17.82
C SER A 415 -13.27 11.61 -18.66
N LYS A 416 -13.28 10.37 -19.11
CA LYS A 416 -14.45 9.71 -19.68
C LYS A 416 -14.58 8.36 -19.03
N ARG A 417 -15.64 8.21 -18.25
CA ARG A 417 -15.93 6.98 -17.47
C ARG A 417 -17.14 6.23 -18.02
N GLU A 418 -18.00 6.92 -18.78
CA GLU A 418 -19.20 6.31 -19.36
C GLU A 418 -18.90 5.55 -20.66
N GLY A 419 -19.66 4.47 -20.88
CA GLY A 419 -19.55 3.61 -22.05
C GLY A 419 -18.84 2.30 -21.75
N ASN A 420 -18.85 1.35 -22.71
CA ASN A 420 -18.33 -0.02 -22.51
C ASN A 420 -17.02 -0.28 -23.25
N VAL A 421 -16.58 0.61 -24.12
CA VAL A 421 -15.47 0.34 -25.05
C VAL A 421 -14.26 1.19 -24.73
N LEU A 422 -14.43 2.48 -24.52
CA LEU A 422 -13.34 3.43 -24.36
C LEU A 422 -13.54 4.26 -23.11
N HIS A 423 -12.63 4.10 -22.14
CA HIS A 423 -12.47 4.99 -21.01
C HIS A 423 -11.11 5.68 -21.09
N TYR A 424 -11.02 6.89 -20.63
CA TYR A 424 -9.74 7.59 -20.48
C TYR A 424 -9.77 8.55 -19.32
N HIS A 425 -8.61 8.76 -18.76
CA HIS A 425 -8.38 9.69 -17.69
C HIS A 425 -7.03 10.36 -17.89
N ALA A 426 -7.00 11.67 -17.81
CA ALA A 426 -5.77 12.45 -17.86
C ALA A 426 -5.85 13.56 -16.81
N ILE A 427 -4.81 13.68 -15.99
CA ILE A 427 -4.65 14.73 -15.00
C ILE A 427 -3.28 15.36 -15.12
N GLY A 428 -3.24 16.69 -15.09
CA GLY A 428 -1.98 17.43 -15.13
C GLY A 428 -1.99 18.57 -14.14
N GLU A 429 -0.84 18.83 -13.53
CA GLU A 429 -0.61 19.98 -12.67
C GLU A 429 0.76 20.60 -12.93
N VAL A 430 0.84 21.92 -12.78
CA VAL A 430 2.08 22.69 -12.91
C VAL A 430 2.25 23.60 -11.71
N GLY A 431 3.49 23.72 -11.23
CA GLY A 431 3.89 24.58 -10.12
C GLY A 431 4.09 26.02 -10.56
N LEU A 432 3.33 26.93 -9.94
CA LEU A 432 3.35 28.35 -10.25
C LEU A 432 4.02 29.20 -9.17
N GLY A 433 4.19 28.70 -7.96
CA GLY A 433 4.72 29.51 -6.87
C GLY A 433 5.51 28.73 -5.82
N GLY A 434 6.45 29.41 -5.16
CA GLY A 434 7.31 28.85 -4.12
C GLY A 434 8.25 27.77 -4.64
N LYS A 435 8.46 26.72 -3.90
CA LYS A 435 9.31 25.57 -4.30
C LYS A 435 8.71 24.74 -5.47
N ALA A 436 7.43 24.99 -5.80
CA ALA A 436 6.78 24.31 -6.93
C ALA A 436 7.20 24.85 -8.30
N ILE A 437 7.82 26.04 -8.39
CA ILE A 437 8.18 26.65 -9.69
C ILE A 437 9.03 25.69 -10.53
N GLY A 438 8.58 25.44 -11.77
CA GLY A 438 9.21 24.51 -12.71
C GLY A 438 8.95 23.04 -12.46
N GLN A 439 8.17 22.68 -11.43
CA GLN A 439 7.65 21.32 -11.25
C GLN A 439 6.39 21.15 -12.07
N PHE A 440 6.21 19.96 -12.60
CA PHE A 440 4.95 19.54 -13.21
C PHE A 440 4.78 18.02 -13.13
N ASN A 441 3.54 17.58 -13.25
CA ASN A 441 3.19 16.18 -13.32
C ASN A 441 1.97 16.01 -14.22
N VAL A 442 2.11 15.18 -15.25
CA VAL A 442 1.02 14.83 -16.17
C VAL A 442 0.94 13.32 -16.22
N LYS A 443 -0.22 12.78 -15.85
CA LYS A 443 -0.51 11.33 -15.87
C LYS A 443 -1.75 11.11 -16.73
N GLY A 444 -1.77 10.01 -17.46
CA GLY A 444 -2.97 9.62 -18.21
C GLY A 444 -3.03 8.12 -18.42
N ASP A 445 -4.24 7.64 -18.54
CA ASP A 445 -4.54 6.26 -18.90
C ASP A 445 -5.67 6.19 -19.92
N ILE A 446 -5.62 5.18 -20.77
CA ILE A 446 -6.62 4.82 -21.75
C ILE A 446 -6.93 3.35 -21.57
N ASP A 447 -8.19 3.01 -21.37
CA ASP A 447 -8.70 1.64 -21.27
C ASP A 447 -9.63 1.36 -22.45
N LEU A 448 -9.25 0.39 -23.27
CA LEU A 448 -9.98 -0.09 -24.43
C LEU A 448 -10.47 -1.51 -24.19
N ASN A 449 -11.79 -1.67 -24.15
CA ASN A 449 -12.45 -2.96 -24.00
C ASN A 449 -13.16 -3.32 -25.32
N PHE A 450 -12.76 -4.40 -25.95
CA PHE A 450 -13.36 -4.82 -27.21
C PHE A 450 -13.58 -6.34 -27.29
N PRO A 451 -14.64 -6.79 -27.96
CA PRO A 451 -14.92 -8.20 -28.12
C PRO A 451 -13.95 -8.80 -29.15
N LEU A 452 -13.25 -9.87 -28.75
CA LEU A 452 -12.39 -10.65 -29.62
C LEU A 452 -12.51 -12.13 -29.26
N TRP A 453 -12.65 -13.04 -30.27
CA TRP A 453 -12.79 -14.49 -30.08
C TRP A 453 -13.90 -14.89 -29.08
N LYS A 454 -15.04 -14.20 -29.10
CA LYS A 454 -16.18 -14.39 -28.18
C LYS A 454 -15.82 -14.12 -26.69
N ASP A 455 -14.87 -13.26 -26.47
CA ASP A 455 -14.44 -12.80 -25.14
C ASP A 455 -14.19 -11.29 -25.18
N THR A 456 -14.04 -10.68 -24.00
CA THR A 456 -13.62 -9.27 -23.89
C THR A 456 -12.11 -9.23 -23.68
N VAL A 457 -11.43 -8.50 -24.55
CA VAL A 457 -10.01 -8.18 -24.43
C VAL A 457 -9.90 -6.74 -23.95
N SER A 458 -9.14 -6.53 -22.87
CA SER A 458 -8.83 -5.20 -22.34
C SER A 458 -7.41 -4.83 -22.66
N LEU A 459 -7.23 -3.64 -23.24
CA LEU A 459 -5.93 -3.02 -23.50
C LEU A 459 -5.88 -1.69 -22.74
N ILE A 460 -4.96 -1.60 -21.77
CA ILE A 460 -4.74 -0.39 -20.99
C ILE A 460 -3.38 0.18 -21.35
N ALA A 461 -3.34 1.45 -21.73
CA ALA A 461 -2.10 2.20 -21.90
C ALA A 461 -2.03 3.30 -20.83
N ARG A 462 -0.88 3.43 -20.16
CA ARG A 462 -0.61 4.43 -19.14
C ARG A 462 0.61 5.24 -19.52
N GLY A 463 0.56 6.54 -19.31
CA GLY A 463 1.69 7.45 -19.51
C GLY A 463 1.84 8.42 -18.36
N GLU A 464 3.07 8.72 -17.99
CA GLU A 464 3.41 9.76 -17.04
C GLU A 464 4.62 10.54 -17.51
N VAL A 465 4.53 11.86 -17.42
CA VAL A 465 5.68 12.76 -17.58
C VAL A 465 5.70 13.68 -16.38
N SER A 466 6.80 13.72 -15.66
CA SER A 466 6.93 14.54 -14.47
C SER A 466 8.31 15.18 -14.34
N ASN A 467 8.34 16.33 -13.68
CA ASN A 467 9.56 17.04 -13.30
C ASN A 467 9.38 17.50 -11.84
N LYS A 468 9.95 16.76 -10.90
CA LYS A 468 9.71 16.94 -9.47
C LYS A 468 11.00 17.23 -8.73
N LEU A 469 10.96 18.10 -7.74
CA LEU A 469 12.05 18.28 -6.80
C LEU A 469 12.12 17.11 -5.82
N ALA A 470 13.31 16.68 -5.47
CA ALA A 470 13.52 15.64 -4.46
C ALA A 470 12.89 16.04 -3.12
N PRO A 471 12.39 15.10 -2.30
CA PRO A 471 11.85 15.40 -0.96
C PRO A 471 12.81 16.22 -0.10
N PHE A 472 12.27 17.02 0.82
CA PHE A 472 13.08 17.88 1.67
C PHE A 472 14.21 17.14 2.37
N TYR A 473 13.92 15.99 2.99
CA TYR A 473 14.93 15.22 3.74
C TYR A 473 15.96 14.49 2.84
N MET A 474 15.76 14.43 1.53
CA MET A 474 16.81 14.07 0.58
C MET A 474 17.76 15.24 0.29
N ARG A 475 17.28 16.48 0.44
CA ARG A 475 18.07 17.70 0.20
C ARG A 475 18.73 18.24 1.47
N HIS A 476 18.07 18.10 2.60
CA HIS A 476 18.52 18.64 3.89
C HIS A 476 18.27 17.63 5.01
N TYR A 477 19.30 17.25 5.72
CA TYR A 477 19.17 16.38 6.90
C TYR A 477 20.36 16.61 7.85
N HIS A 478 20.04 16.77 9.13
CA HIS A 478 21.02 16.93 10.20
C HIS A 478 20.73 15.90 11.30
N SER A 479 21.73 15.08 11.58
CA SER A 479 21.70 14.10 12.65
C SER A 479 23.11 13.90 13.20
N LYS A 480 23.25 13.07 14.20
CA LYS A 480 24.55 12.80 14.80
C LYS A 480 25.57 12.20 13.83
N HIS A 481 25.13 11.27 12.98
CA HIS A 481 26.02 10.51 12.08
C HIS A 481 25.84 10.85 10.60
N PHE A 482 24.79 11.57 10.25
CA PHE A 482 24.48 11.96 8.88
C PHE A 482 24.18 13.45 8.79
N MET A 483 24.81 14.11 7.83
CA MET A 483 24.61 15.52 7.57
C MET A 483 24.74 15.78 6.07
N TRP A 484 23.75 16.44 5.50
CA TRP A 484 23.80 16.96 4.13
C TRP A 484 22.86 18.16 3.96
N ASP A 485 23.29 19.08 3.10
CA ASP A 485 22.54 20.25 2.64
C ASP A 485 22.87 20.48 1.17
N ASP A 486 22.05 19.91 0.27
CA ASP A 486 22.30 19.86 -1.15
C ASP A 486 21.20 20.55 -1.95
N ASP A 487 21.59 21.41 -2.90
CA ASP A 487 20.71 21.95 -3.92
C ASP A 487 20.64 20.95 -5.09
N MET A 488 19.61 20.12 -5.06
CA MET A 488 19.38 19.10 -6.09
C MET A 488 18.58 19.66 -7.25
N ASP A 489 18.92 19.21 -8.46
CA ASP A 489 18.12 19.42 -9.64
C ASP A 489 16.79 18.67 -9.57
N LYS A 490 15.82 19.10 -10.37
CA LYS A 490 14.56 18.36 -10.49
C LYS A 490 14.78 17.07 -11.25
N GLU A 491 14.18 16.01 -10.75
CA GLU A 491 14.16 14.71 -11.40
C GLU A 491 13.09 14.70 -12.49
N PHE A 492 13.52 14.48 -13.74
CA PHE A 492 12.64 14.38 -14.90
C PHE A 492 12.39 12.92 -15.24
N ARG A 493 11.12 12.51 -15.25
CA ARG A 493 10.68 11.15 -15.57
C ARG A 493 9.73 11.13 -16.76
N THR A 494 9.91 10.13 -17.61
CA THR A 494 8.94 9.76 -18.65
C THR A 494 8.69 8.27 -18.56
N ARG A 495 7.46 7.88 -18.27
CA ARG A 495 7.03 6.49 -18.12
C ARG A 495 5.90 6.16 -19.06
N ILE A 496 5.99 5.02 -19.74
CA ILE A 496 4.94 4.47 -20.60
C ILE A 496 4.77 3.00 -20.25
N GLU A 497 3.54 2.58 -20.05
CA GLU A 497 3.17 1.19 -19.75
C GLU A 497 1.98 0.77 -20.61
N GLY A 498 2.01 -0.49 -21.07
CA GLY A 498 0.90 -1.17 -21.72
C GLY A 498 0.51 -2.43 -20.95
N GLU A 499 -0.77 -2.70 -20.85
CA GLU A 499 -1.31 -3.91 -20.24
C GLU A 499 -2.37 -4.51 -21.17
N LEU A 500 -2.19 -5.78 -21.54
CA LEU A 500 -3.14 -6.56 -22.31
C LEU A 500 -3.70 -7.67 -21.43
N SER A 501 -5.02 -7.72 -21.27
CA SER A 501 -5.71 -8.75 -20.50
C SER A 501 -6.70 -9.53 -21.38
N ILE A 502 -6.61 -10.86 -21.34
CA ILE A 502 -7.50 -11.78 -22.05
C ILE A 502 -8.12 -12.72 -21.01
N ALA A 503 -9.35 -12.43 -20.60
CA ALA A 503 -10.00 -13.10 -19.48
C ALA A 503 -10.18 -14.62 -19.71
N ARG A 504 -10.59 -15.01 -20.92
CA ARG A 504 -10.78 -16.42 -21.29
C ARG A 504 -9.49 -17.25 -21.17
N TRP A 505 -8.35 -16.66 -21.53
CA TRP A 505 -7.05 -17.32 -21.43
C TRP A 505 -6.40 -17.16 -20.09
N ARG A 506 -6.99 -16.32 -19.20
CA ARG A 506 -6.41 -15.96 -17.89
C ARG A 506 -4.99 -15.43 -18.04
N THR A 507 -4.78 -14.67 -19.09
CA THR A 507 -3.48 -14.11 -19.44
C THR A 507 -3.52 -12.62 -19.24
N ARG A 508 -2.50 -12.09 -18.55
CA ARG A 508 -2.23 -10.66 -18.46
C ARG A 508 -0.77 -10.43 -18.80
N LEU A 509 -0.53 -9.59 -19.79
CA LEU A 509 0.80 -9.18 -20.22
C LEU A 509 0.94 -7.69 -19.95
N LYS A 510 2.01 -7.30 -19.25
CA LYS A 510 2.40 -5.91 -19.06
C LYS A 510 3.77 -5.67 -19.64
N ALA A 511 3.99 -4.50 -20.23
CA ALA A 511 5.30 -4.04 -20.66
C ALA A 511 5.42 -2.55 -20.40
N GLY A 512 6.60 -2.10 -20.01
CA GLY A 512 6.83 -0.70 -19.68
C GLY A 512 8.26 -0.26 -19.94
N VAL A 513 8.41 1.03 -20.19
CA VAL A 513 9.68 1.73 -20.28
C VAL A 513 9.60 3.02 -19.48
N GLU A 514 10.64 3.30 -18.71
CA GLU A 514 10.79 4.55 -18.00
C GLU A 514 12.19 5.11 -18.23
N ASN A 515 12.26 6.42 -18.54
CA ASN A 515 13.50 7.18 -18.60
C ASN A 515 13.51 8.18 -17.46
N ILE A 516 14.64 8.24 -16.73
CA ILE A 516 14.81 9.10 -15.56
C ILE A 516 16.10 9.88 -15.73
N LYS A 517 16.01 11.20 -15.73
CA LYS A 517 17.16 12.10 -15.64
C LYS A 517 17.26 12.70 -14.24
N ASN A 518 18.48 12.86 -13.74
CA ASN A 518 18.76 13.32 -12.39
C ASN A 518 18.14 12.40 -11.31
N TYR A 519 18.24 11.09 -11.52
CA TYR A 519 17.72 10.12 -10.54
C TYR A 519 18.38 10.30 -9.19
N THR A 520 17.56 10.48 -8.15
CA THR A 520 18.01 10.68 -6.77
C THR A 520 17.98 9.36 -6.01
N TYR A 521 19.08 9.01 -5.37
CA TYR A 521 19.27 7.75 -4.65
C TYR A 521 20.19 7.92 -3.45
N PHE A 522 20.23 6.94 -2.56
CA PHE A 522 21.23 6.85 -1.50
C PHE A 522 22.44 6.08 -2.00
N ASN A 523 23.59 6.72 -1.99
CA ASN A 523 24.86 6.15 -2.44
C ASN A 523 25.44 5.12 -1.46
N GLN A 524 26.66 4.68 -1.67
CA GLN A 524 27.35 3.68 -0.85
C GLN A 524 27.63 4.14 0.58
N GLU A 525 27.63 5.43 0.84
CA GLU A 525 27.80 6.02 2.18
C GLU A 525 26.47 6.32 2.88
N ALA A 526 25.35 5.87 2.27
CA ALA A 526 23.99 6.15 2.71
C ALA A 526 23.67 7.65 2.76
N THR A 527 24.32 8.46 1.91
CA THR A 527 24.00 9.87 1.67
C THR A 527 23.30 10.03 0.31
N PRO A 528 22.42 11.02 0.16
CA PRO A 528 21.75 11.27 -1.10
C PRO A 528 22.73 11.71 -2.20
N GLU A 529 22.50 11.22 -3.41
CA GLU A 529 23.24 11.58 -4.60
C GLU A 529 22.32 11.63 -5.81
N GLN A 530 22.64 12.47 -6.81
CA GLN A 530 21.93 12.53 -8.08
C GLN A 530 22.78 11.99 -9.22
N ASN A 531 22.24 11.05 -9.98
CA ASN A 531 22.86 10.63 -11.23
C ASN A 531 22.66 11.70 -12.31
N GLY A 532 23.72 12.38 -12.69
CA GLY A 532 23.67 13.41 -13.77
C GLY A 532 23.36 12.87 -15.17
N GLY A 533 23.40 11.56 -15.37
CA GLY A 533 23.01 10.87 -16.58
C GLY A 533 21.52 10.57 -16.67
N SER A 534 21.12 9.86 -17.73
CA SER A 534 19.78 9.31 -17.88
C SER A 534 19.80 7.80 -17.66
N ILE A 535 18.92 7.31 -16.79
CA ILE A 535 18.71 5.88 -16.57
C ILE A 535 17.45 5.45 -17.29
N GLN A 536 17.54 4.35 -18.04
CA GLN A 536 16.38 3.70 -18.65
C GLN A 536 16.09 2.38 -17.93
N VAL A 537 14.82 2.17 -17.60
CA VAL A 537 14.33 0.90 -17.05
C VAL A 537 13.32 0.30 -18.02
N LEU A 538 13.54 -0.95 -18.38
CA LEU A 538 12.62 -1.77 -19.16
C LEU A 538 12.00 -2.83 -18.24
N SER A 539 10.72 -3.13 -18.42
CA SER A 539 10.04 -4.22 -17.70
C SER A 539 9.03 -4.91 -18.59
N ALA A 540 8.95 -6.24 -18.46
CA ALA A 540 7.90 -7.06 -19.05
C ALA A 540 7.44 -8.08 -18.00
N SER A 541 6.13 -8.20 -17.81
CA SER A 541 5.53 -9.11 -16.84
C SER A 541 4.41 -9.92 -17.47
N LEU A 542 4.42 -11.22 -17.25
CA LEU A 542 3.41 -12.17 -17.71
C LEU A 542 2.76 -12.82 -16.49
N ASN A 543 1.44 -12.65 -16.33
CA ASN A 543 0.62 -13.46 -15.46
C ASN A 543 -0.16 -14.46 -16.31
N GLN A 544 -0.01 -15.75 -16.03
CA GLN A 544 -0.68 -16.81 -16.75
C GLN A 544 -1.17 -17.88 -15.77
N ASP A 545 -2.49 -18.06 -15.74
CA ASP A 545 -3.10 -19.06 -14.88
C ASP A 545 -3.60 -20.25 -15.73
N PHE A 546 -3.30 -21.46 -15.26
CA PHE A 546 -3.79 -22.70 -15.84
C PHE A 546 -4.75 -23.39 -14.88
N LYS A 547 -5.81 -23.98 -15.44
CA LYS A 547 -6.80 -24.75 -14.68
C LYS A 547 -7.13 -26.06 -15.38
N LEU A 548 -6.97 -27.15 -14.66
CA LEU A 548 -7.36 -28.49 -15.12
C LEU A 548 -8.17 -29.19 -14.01
N GLY A 549 -9.48 -29.17 -14.13
CA GLY A 549 -10.36 -29.71 -13.09
C GLY A 549 -10.21 -28.99 -11.76
N ILE A 550 -9.75 -29.70 -10.74
CA ILE A 550 -9.47 -29.15 -9.40
C ILE A 550 -8.06 -28.56 -9.27
N PHE A 551 -7.17 -28.82 -10.25
CA PHE A 551 -5.79 -28.37 -10.23
C PHE A 551 -5.67 -27.00 -10.88
N HIS A 552 -4.88 -26.16 -10.27
CA HIS A 552 -4.59 -24.78 -10.69
C HIS A 552 -3.09 -24.54 -10.61
N LEU A 553 -2.58 -23.75 -11.53
CA LEU A 553 -1.21 -23.25 -11.52
C LEU A 553 -1.23 -21.78 -11.92
N ASP A 554 -0.96 -20.90 -10.98
CA ASP A 554 -0.82 -19.47 -11.24
C ASP A 554 0.66 -19.15 -11.41
N ASN A 555 0.97 -18.38 -12.43
CA ASN A 555 2.34 -18.00 -12.75
C ASN A 555 2.43 -16.49 -12.92
N GLU A 556 3.42 -15.90 -12.26
CA GLU A 556 3.82 -14.52 -12.48
C GLU A 556 5.32 -14.49 -12.77
N VAL A 557 5.68 -13.99 -13.94
CA VAL A 557 7.06 -13.89 -14.42
C VAL A 557 7.31 -12.43 -14.75
N THR A 558 8.27 -11.81 -14.11
CA THR A 558 8.67 -10.44 -14.42
C THR A 558 10.14 -10.41 -14.80
N TRP A 559 10.40 -9.92 -15.99
CA TRP A 559 11.72 -9.54 -16.48
C TRP A 559 11.86 -8.03 -16.44
N GLN A 560 13.02 -7.53 -16.02
CA GLN A 560 13.31 -6.11 -16.00
C GLN A 560 14.82 -5.86 -16.21
N LYS A 561 15.16 -4.66 -16.68
CA LYS A 561 16.55 -4.26 -16.90
C LYS A 561 16.71 -2.77 -16.63
N SER A 562 17.69 -2.43 -15.80
CA SER A 562 18.18 -1.06 -15.67
C SER A 562 19.37 -0.86 -16.61
N SER A 563 19.47 0.29 -17.26
CA SER A 563 20.63 0.65 -18.08
C SER A 563 21.89 0.92 -17.25
N ASP A 564 21.70 1.23 -15.95
CA ASP A 564 22.77 1.44 -14.99
C ASP A 564 22.50 0.68 -13.68
N GLN A 565 23.12 -0.50 -13.58
CA GLN A 565 23.02 -1.37 -12.40
C GLN A 565 23.87 -0.89 -11.22
N THR A 566 24.77 0.06 -11.42
CA THR A 566 25.59 0.61 -10.33
C THR A 566 24.86 1.67 -9.53
N VAL A 567 23.87 2.32 -10.15
CA VAL A 567 23.02 3.35 -9.52
C VAL A 567 21.64 2.80 -9.17
N LEU A 568 21.09 1.96 -10.04
CA LEU A 568 19.77 1.35 -9.84
C LEU A 568 19.85 -0.17 -10.06
N PRO A 569 20.37 -0.91 -9.07
CA PRO A 569 20.45 -2.37 -9.17
C PRO A 569 19.05 -3.01 -9.08
N LEU A 570 18.76 -3.88 -10.05
CA LEU A 570 17.50 -4.62 -10.14
C LEU A 570 17.81 -6.09 -10.51
N PRO A 571 17.07 -7.07 -9.95
CA PRO A 571 17.16 -8.44 -10.44
C PRO A 571 16.56 -8.52 -11.84
N ASP A 572 17.24 -9.19 -12.78
CA ASP A 572 16.76 -9.34 -14.16
C ASP A 572 15.47 -10.17 -14.22
N LEU A 573 15.26 -11.11 -13.29
CA LEU A 573 14.12 -12.02 -13.31
C LEU A 573 13.54 -12.15 -11.89
N SER A 574 12.22 -12.06 -11.77
CA SER A 574 11.45 -12.39 -10.58
C SER A 574 10.29 -13.32 -10.93
N LEU A 575 10.13 -14.41 -10.18
CA LEU A 575 9.16 -15.46 -10.42
C LEU A 575 8.30 -15.70 -9.20
N TYR A 576 7.02 -15.88 -9.44
CA TYR A 576 6.08 -16.46 -8.48
C TYR A 576 5.28 -17.56 -9.17
N HIS A 577 5.28 -18.74 -8.58
CA HIS A 577 4.48 -19.87 -9.04
C HIS A 577 3.67 -20.41 -7.87
N ASN A 578 2.38 -20.67 -8.10
CA ASN A 578 1.48 -21.19 -7.09
C ASN A 578 0.70 -22.37 -7.66
N PHE A 579 1.08 -23.58 -7.26
CA PHE A 579 0.36 -24.80 -7.63
C PHE A 579 -0.57 -25.22 -6.51
N TYR A 580 -1.85 -25.40 -6.82
CA TYR A 580 -2.85 -25.77 -5.81
C TYR A 580 -3.99 -26.60 -6.36
N MET A 581 -4.61 -27.35 -5.45
CA MET A 581 -5.89 -28.02 -5.66
C MET A 581 -6.99 -27.22 -4.98
N GLN A 582 -8.10 -26.99 -5.68
CA GLN A 582 -9.25 -26.28 -5.15
C GLN A 582 -10.51 -27.13 -5.33
N PHE A 583 -11.20 -27.37 -4.21
CA PHE A 583 -12.41 -28.18 -4.19
C PHE A 583 -13.34 -27.76 -3.05
N LYS A 584 -14.58 -28.28 -3.06
CA LYS A 584 -15.58 -27.99 -2.02
C LYS A 584 -15.92 -29.27 -1.25
N LEU A 585 -16.01 -29.17 0.07
CA LEU A 585 -16.41 -30.22 1.00
C LEU A 585 -17.73 -29.87 1.71
N ALA A 586 -18.23 -30.77 2.57
CA ALA A 586 -19.41 -30.59 3.41
C ALA A 586 -20.62 -30.04 2.62
N LYS A 587 -21.05 -30.75 1.60
CA LYS A 587 -22.17 -30.38 0.68
C LYS A 587 -21.95 -28.98 0.05
N LYS A 588 -20.71 -28.69 -0.34
CA LYS A 588 -20.24 -27.44 -0.99
C LYS A 588 -20.19 -26.19 -0.08
N VAL A 589 -20.33 -26.35 1.23
CA VAL A 589 -20.27 -25.23 2.18
C VAL A 589 -18.83 -24.81 2.51
N LEU A 590 -17.88 -25.78 2.57
CA LEU A 590 -16.48 -25.53 2.84
C LEU A 590 -15.68 -25.52 1.52
N SER A 591 -15.12 -24.39 1.15
CA SER A 591 -14.12 -24.30 0.07
C SER A 591 -12.73 -24.56 0.63
N VAL A 592 -11.97 -25.43 -0.01
CA VAL A 592 -10.63 -25.83 0.40
C VAL A 592 -9.66 -25.59 -0.76
N GLN A 593 -8.50 -25.00 -0.43
CA GLN A 593 -7.38 -24.85 -1.35
C GLN A 593 -6.13 -25.38 -0.64
N LEU A 594 -5.52 -26.40 -1.21
CA LEU A 594 -4.25 -26.98 -0.73
C LEU A 594 -3.20 -26.75 -1.78
N GLY A 595 -2.10 -26.14 -1.40
CA GLY A 595 -1.10 -25.77 -2.40
C GLY A 595 0.29 -25.54 -1.86
N ALA A 596 1.18 -25.25 -2.81
CA ALA A 596 2.53 -24.79 -2.56
C ALA A 596 2.84 -23.59 -3.46
N ASP A 597 3.44 -22.56 -2.89
CA ASP A 597 3.97 -21.45 -3.67
C ASP A 597 5.49 -21.43 -3.63
N VAL A 598 6.07 -20.93 -4.74
CA VAL A 598 7.51 -20.78 -4.93
C VAL A 598 7.79 -19.35 -5.36
N ARG A 599 8.75 -18.72 -4.71
CA ARG A 599 9.25 -17.38 -4.98
C ARG A 599 10.72 -17.45 -5.32
N TYR A 600 11.09 -16.81 -6.41
CA TYR A 600 12.47 -16.82 -6.87
C TYR A 600 12.80 -15.49 -7.55
N PHE A 601 14.04 -15.05 -7.42
CA PHE A 601 14.60 -13.94 -8.19
C PHE A 601 16.08 -14.20 -8.49
N SER A 602 16.55 -13.66 -9.62
CA SER A 602 17.93 -13.79 -10.04
C SER A 602 18.86 -13.03 -9.09
N LYS A 603 20.10 -13.49 -8.98
CA LYS A 603 21.14 -12.83 -8.17
C LYS A 603 21.40 -11.41 -8.64
N TYR A 604 21.56 -10.48 -7.70
CA TYR A 604 21.95 -9.10 -7.96
C TYR A 604 22.53 -8.45 -6.69
N ASN A 605 23.19 -7.31 -6.85
CA ASN A 605 23.70 -6.51 -5.74
C ASN A 605 22.55 -5.65 -5.17
N ALA A 606 21.73 -6.24 -4.31
CA ALA A 606 20.57 -5.56 -3.74
C ALA A 606 21.01 -4.40 -2.85
N PRO A 607 20.22 -3.33 -2.76
CA PRO A 607 20.46 -2.26 -1.79
C PRO A 607 20.51 -2.81 -0.35
N ALA A 608 21.49 -2.34 0.43
CA ALA A 608 21.59 -2.58 1.85
C ALA A 608 20.68 -1.63 2.63
N TYR A 609 20.49 -1.87 3.91
CA TYR A 609 19.64 -1.05 4.76
C TYR A 609 20.47 -0.30 5.81
N MET A 610 20.22 1.00 5.97
CA MET A 610 20.90 1.86 6.96
C MET A 610 19.91 2.26 8.07
N PRO A 611 20.10 1.74 9.31
CA PRO A 611 19.20 2.00 10.44
C PRO A 611 19.04 3.47 10.79
N ALA A 612 20.08 4.29 10.74
CA ALA A 612 20.04 5.69 11.18
C ALA A 612 19.21 6.60 10.25
N ILE A 613 19.13 6.28 8.96
CA ILE A 613 18.28 6.99 8.01
C ILE A 613 17.00 6.21 7.67
N GLN A 614 16.89 4.99 8.20
CA GLN A 614 15.74 4.10 8.04
C GLN A 614 15.37 3.87 6.56
N ASN A 615 16.40 3.75 5.69
CA ASN A 615 16.21 3.62 4.26
C ASN A 615 17.23 2.67 3.63
N PHE A 616 16.96 2.30 2.37
CA PHE A 616 17.84 1.44 1.57
C PHE A 616 18.84 2.29 0.78
N HIS A 617 20.09 1.84 0.70
CA HIS A 617 21.19 2.51 0.04
C HIS A 617 22.03 1.51 -0.79
N LEU A 618 22.88 2.00 -1.68
CA LEU A 618 23.81 1.13 -2.42
C LEU A 618 24.81 0.48 -1.47
N GLN A 619 25.15 -0.78 -1.73
CA GLN A 619 26.18 -1.47 -0.96
C GLN A 619 27.56 -0.83 -1.20
N PRO A 620 28.44 -0.74 -0.18
CA PRO A 620 29.82 -0.37 -0.36
C PRO A 620 30.52 -1.32 -1.35
N THR A 621 31.39 -0.79 -2.21
CA THR A 621 32.06 -1.59 -3.26
C THR A 621 32.92 -2.71 -2.70
N ASP A 622 33.53 -2.47 -1.53
CA ASP A 622 34.49 -3.38 -0.90
C ASP A 622 33.82 -4.55 -0.17
N ASP A 623 32.49 -4.47 0.07
CA ASP A 623 31.73 -5.46 0.84
C ASP A 623 30.39 -5.81 0.16
N GLN A 624 30.43 -5.99 -1.16
CA GLN A 624 29.23 -6.33 -1.93
C GLN A 624 28.86 -7.80 -1.79
N VAL A 625 27.64 -8.04 -1.34
CA VAL A 625 27.03 -9.37 -1.25
C VAL A 625 25.90 -9.48 -2.28
N GLN A 626 25.97 -10.52 -3.13
CA GLN A 626 24.89 -10.85 -4.03
C GLN A 626 23.83 -11.69 -3.32
N ILE A 627 22.60 -11.21 -3.32
CA ILE A 627 21.43 -11.94 -2.84
C ILE A 627 20.57 -12.46 -3.99
N GLY A 628 19.77 -13.47 -3.74
CA GLY A 628 18.91 -14.13 -4.73
C GLY A 628 19.49 -15.46 -5.23
N GLY A 629 18.85 -16.03 -6.24
CA GLY A 629 19.20 -17.37 -6.74
C GLY A 629 18.73 -18.51 -5.83
N TYR A 630 18.01 -18.21 -4.76
CA TYR A 630 17.45 -19.17 -3.82
C TYR A 630 15.92 -19.18 -3.92
N PRO A 631 15.27 -20.34 -4.19
CA PRO A 631 13.83 -20.45 -4.19
C PRO A 631 13.29 -20.52 -2.76
N ILE A 632 12.33 -19.69 -2.41
CA ILE A 632 11.59 -19.79 -1.14
C ILE A 632 10.31 -20.55 -1.43
N VAL A 633 10.12 -21.69 -0.75
CA VAL A 633 8.98 -22.58 -0.95
C VAL A 633 8.10 -22.59 0.30
N ASN A 634 6.81 -22.38 0.11
CA ASN A 634 5.80 -22.48 1.16
C ASN A 634 4.76 -23.54 0.80
N VAL A 635 4.22 -24.21 1.82
CA VAL A 635 3.11 -25.16 1.67
C VAL A 635 1.95 -24.69 2.54
N TYR A 636 0.74 -24.70 2.01
CA TYR A 636 -0.38 -24.09 2.71
C TYR A 636 -1.72 -24.82 2.48
N ALA A 637 -2.66 -24.56 3.38
CA ALA A 637 -4.06 -24.86 3.26
C ALA A 637 -4.86 -23.57 3.53
N ASN A 638 -5.65 -23.12 2.55
CA ASN A 638 -6.65 -22.07 2.73
C ASN A 638 -8.04 -22.70 2.81
N LEU A 639 -8.86 -22.20 3.71
CA LEU A 639 -10.21 -22.69 3.93
C LEU A 639 -11.18 -21.50 4.02
N HIS A 640 -12.35 -21.64 3.39
CA HIS A 640 -13.41 -20.65 3.45
C HIS A 640 -14.73 -21.30 3.81
N LEU A 641 -15.24 -20.95 4.98
CA LEU A 641 -16.48 -21.44 5.53
C LEU A 641 -17.45 -20.28 5.78
N LYS A 642 -18.47 -20.13 4.92
CA LYS A 642 -19.47 -19.05 5.02
C LYS A 642 -18.82 -17.66 5.10
N ARG A 643 -18.84 -17.03 6.27
CA ARG A 643 -18.32 -15.67 6.55
C ARG A 643 -16.87 -15.67 7.03
N THR A 644 -16.25 -16.85 7.15
CA THR A 644 -14.93 -17.02 7.76
C THR A 644 -13.97 -17.66 6.78
N ARG A 645 -12.80 -17.07 6.63
CA ARG A 645 -11.67 -17.68 5.92
C ARG A 645 -10.50 -17.83 6.88
N PHE A 646 -9.76 -18.92 6.74
CA PHE A 646 -8.58 -19.19 7.55
C PHE A 646 -7.54 -19.95 6.74
N TYR A 647 -6.30 -19.83 7.16
CA TYR A 647 -5.20 -20.57 6.57
C TYR A 647 -4.28 -21.15 7.63
N VAL A 648 -3.57 -22.20 7.23
CA VAL A 648 -2.38 -22.74 7.88
C VAL A 648 -1.30 -22.85 6.82
N MET A 649 -0.08 -22.39 7.11
CA MET A 649 1.04 -22.38 6.18
C MET A 649 2.33 -22.77 6.89
N MET A 650 3.09 -23.67 6.29
CA MET A 650 4.50 -23.87 6.61
C MET A 650 5.32 -22.97 5.68
N TYR A 651 5.83 -21.88 6.25
CA TYR A 651 6.71 -20.94 5.55
C TYR A 651 8.13 -21.50 5.47
N HIS A 652 8.81 -21.27 4.34
CA HIS A 652 10.22 -21.64 4.10
C HIS A 652 10.47 -23.13 4.33
N VAL A 653 9.63 -24.01 3.77
CA VAL A 653 9.68 -25.45 4.00
C VAL A 653 10.98 -26.09 3.53
N ASN A 654 11.65 -25.48 2.54
CA ASN A 654 12.91 -25.94 1.96
C ASN A 654 14.18 -25.44 2.68
N GLN A 655 14.06 -24.82 3.86
CA GLN A 655 15.24 -24.48 4.66
C GLN A 655 16.16 -25.71 4.86
N GLY A 656 17.45 -25.55 4.60
CA GLY A 656 18.46 -26.61 4.73
C GLY A 656 18.50 -27.64 3.58
N MET A 657 17.66 -27.49 2.53
CA MET A 657 17.63 -28.43 1.39
C MET A 657 18.56 -28.05 0.23
N SER A 658 19.02 -26.81 0.15
CA SER A 658 19.88 -26.29 -0.93
C SER A 658 20.87 -25.27 -0.40
N SER A 659 21.76 -24.72 -1.25
CA SER A 659 22.73 -23.68 -0.89
C SER A 659 22.02 -22.53 -0.14
N PRO A 660 22.41 -22.23 1.09
CA PRO A 660 21.64 -21.38 1.99
C PRO A 660 21.88 -19.88 1.78
N ASN A 661 21.54 -19.34 0.61
CA ASN A 661 21.54 -17.90 0.35
C ASN A 661 20.13 -17.33 0.49
N TYR A 662 19.53 -17.46 1.68
CA TYR A 662 18.17 -17.00 1.91
C TYR A 662 18.11 -15.60 2.53
N PHE A 663 18.70 -14.62 1.83
CA PHE A 663 18.64 -13.21 2.15
C PHE A 663 17.67 -12.46 1.19
N LEU A 664 16.90 -11.54 1.73
CA LEU A 664 16.10 -10.59 0.97
C LEU A 664 16.60 -9.14 1.12
N SER A 665 17.58 -8.92 1.97
CA SER A 665 18.43 -7.73 2.07
C SER A 665 19.80 -8.18 2.52
N PRO A 666 20.92 -7.55 2.09
CA PRO A 666 22.26 -7.88 2.56
C PRO A 666 22.32 -7.93 4.07
N HIS A 667 22.93 -8.98 4.64
CA HIS A 667 23.09 -9.23 6.08
C HIS A 667 21.81 -9.46 6.90
N TYR A 668 20.63 -9.50 6.23
CA TYR A 668 19.34 -9.76 6.87
C TYR A 668 18.72 -11.05 6.31
N PRO A 669 19.01 -12.21 6.90
CA PRO A 669 18.45 -13.47 6.46
C PRO A 669 16.96 -13.55 6.76
N ILE A 670 16.18 -14.25 5.91
CA ILE A 670 14.76 -14.48 6.16
C ILE A 670 14.55 -15.39 7.38
N ASN A 671 13.32 -15.36 7.89
CA ASN A 671 12.93 -16.23 9.01
C ASN A 671 13.15 -17.71 8.67
N PRO A 672 13.58 -18.52 9.64
CA PRO A 672 13.67 -19.97 9.49
C PRO A 672 12.28 -20.58 9.21
N ARG A 673 12.23 -21.88 8.98
CA ARG A 673 10.98 -22.63 8.79
C ARG A 673 10.03 -22.40 9.96
N VAL A 674 8.82 -21.90 9.65
CA VAL A 674 7.83 -21.53 10.67
C VAL A 674 6.40 -21.86 10.24
N LEU A 675 5.63 -22.36 11.21
CA LEU A 675 4.18 -22.52 11.03
C LEU A 675 3.49 -21.18 11.25
N LYS A 676 2.71 -20.76 10.23
CA LYS A 676 1.89 -19.54 10.27
C LYS A 676 0.42 -19.91 10.13
N PHE A 677 -0.46 -19.17 10.80
CA PHE A 677 -1.90 -19.30 10.61
C PHE A 677 -2.59 -17.94 10.70
N GLY A 678 -3.77 -17.86 10.08
CA GLY A 678 -4.57 -16.66 10.13
C GLY A 678 -6.05 -16.95 9.96
N LEU A 679 -6.85 -16.03 10.46
CA LEU A 679 -8.30 -16.05 10.45
C LEU A 679 -8.81 -14.68 10.02
N SER A 680 -9.82 -14.63 9.15
CA SER A 680 -10.58 -13.41 8.86
C SER A 680 -12.07 -13.73 8.92
N TRP A 681 -12.82 -12.95 9.68
CA TRP A 681 -14.24 -13.19 9.91
C TRP A 681 -15.04 -11.91 9.67
N ASN A 682 -16.08 -12.03 8.82
CA ASN A 682 -17.03 -10.97 8.53
C ASN A 682 -18.29 -11.14 9.40
N PHE A 683 -18.61 -10.09 10.18
CA PHE A 683 -19.83 -10.03 10.99
C PHE A 683 -20.78 -9.02 10.37
N TYR A 684 -22.03 -9.42 10.22
CA TYR A 684 -23.15 -8.56 9.84
C TYR A 684 -24.47 -9.27 10.15
N ASP A 685 -25.51 -8.53 10.50
CA ASP A 685 -26.87 -9.03 10.74
C ASP A 685 -27.90 -8.10 10.11
#